data_51ae6db039589b4a66fc679fb4d7c5c4
#
_entry.id   51ae6db039589b4a66fc679fb4d7c5c4
#
_cell.length_a   1.000
_cell.length_b   1.000
_cell.length_c   1.000
_cell.angle_alpha   90.00
_cell.angle_beta   90.00
_cell.angle_gamma   90.00
#
_symmetry.space_group_name_H-M   'P 1'
#
loop_
_entity.id
_entity.type
_entity.pdbx_description
1 polymer ?
#
loop_
_entity_poly.entity_id
_entity_poly.type
_entity_poly.pdbx_seq_one_letter_code
_entity_poly.pdbx_strand_id
1 'polypeptide(L)'
;MEQYTVTGMSCAACSTRVEKAVSKVPGVTSCSVSLLTNSMGVEGTASEQDIVKAVTDAGYGASKKGSKAAENTKNGSSAAGSSFGDEELLKDRETPVLKKRLLSSLVFLIVLMYFSMGHMMWGWPLPAVLADNHIAMGLIQMLLTIAVMVINQKFFISGFKSLFHKAPNMDTLVALGSAAAFVYSTYALFAMTDAQVHGNMDGVMHYMHEFYFESAAMILTLITVGKMLEAHSKGKTTDALKGLMKLAPKTAVLVKDGVETEVSIEQVQKGDIFIVRPGENIPVDGKVLEGSSAVNESALTGESIPVDKAAGDLVSAATINQSGYLKCEATRVGEDTVLSQIIQMVSDAAATKAPIAKVADKVSGIFVPAVITIAAVTIIVWLLAGQSVGFALARGISVLVISCPCALGLATPVAIMVGNGMGAKNGILFKTAVSLEEAGKIEIVALDKTGTITTGEPKVTDVICNKGVTEKELISFAYALEKKSEHPLAKAVLAYAEAAQTDIFEVNNFTALPGNGLTAEYENAVLSGGNYKFISTRTAVSQEMQEQSQKLANAGKTPLFFTKDDKLLGIIAVADVIKEDSPEAVRQLQNMGIRVVMLTGDNERTAKAIGAQAGVDEVIADVLPDGKDSVISRLKRDGRVAMVGDGINDAPALTRADIGIAIGAGTDIAIDAADIVLMKSRLSDVPAAIRLSRATLRNIHENLFWAFFYNIIGIPLAAGVWIPFFGWKLNPMFGAAAMSLSSFCVVTNALRLNLFSVHNAEKDKKIKSKKKVEDKKMEKTLTIEGMMCGHCEARVKKALEALPEVKEAVVSHEAGTAVVTLESAVSDEALKEAVEAQDYKVISVQ
;
A
#
# COMPACT_ATOMS: atom_id res chain seq x y z
N MET A 1 3.73 1.68 -16.29
CA MET A 1 4.33 0.32 -16.07
C MET A 1 3.64 -0.67 -17.01
N GLU A 2 4.39 -1.38 -17.88
CA GLU A 2 3.81 -2.43 -18.73
C GLU A 2 3.63 -3.74 -17.94
N GLN A 3 2.50 -4.42 -18.14
CA GLN A 3 2.17 -5.66 -17.44
C GLN A 3 2.30 -6.89 -18.35
N TYR A 4 2.89 -7.96 -17.81
CA TYR A 4 3.05 -9.25 -18.46
C TYR A 4 2.51 -10.37 -17.56
N THR A 5 1.88 -11.39 -18.16
CA THR A 5 1.56 -12.64 -17.46
C THR A 5 2.76 -13.58 -17.54
N VAL A 6 3.23 -14.11 -16.41
CA VAL A 6 4.37 -15.05 -16.34
C VAL A 6 3.89 -16.41 -15.89
N THR A 7 4.23 -17.45 -16.65
CA THR A 7 3.82 -18.83 -16.36
C THR A 7 5.00 -19.71 -15.95
N GLY A 8 4.74 -20.72 -15.12
CA GLY A 8 5.74 -21.69 -14.67
C GLY A 8 6.47 -21.33 -13.37
N MET A 9 6.13 -20.22 -12.72
CA MET A 9 6.67 -19.87 -11.41
C MET A 9 5.98 -20.68 -10.30
N SER A 10 6.75 -21.26 -9.38
CA SER A 10 6.21 -22.07 -8.27
C SER A 10 6.63 -21.56 -6.87
N CYS A 11 7.59 -20.64 -6.79
CA CYS A 11 8.12 -20.12 -5.53
C CYS A 11 8.82 -18.77 -5.70
N ALA A 12 9.15 -18.11 -4.56
CA ALA A 12 9.83 -16.83 -4.51
C ALA A 12 11.19 -16.81 -5.24
N ALA A 13 11.95 -17.90 -5.21
CA ALA A 13 13.20 -18.02 -5.95
C ALA A 13 12.99 -17.96 -7.47
N CYS A 14 11.85 -18.47 -7.97
CA CYS A 14 11.47 -18.36 -9.38
C CYS A 14 11.21 -16.90 -9.78
N SER A 15 10.43 -16.17 -8.98
CA SER A 15 10.12 -14.75 -9.26
C SER A 15 11.37 -13.88 -9.24
N THR A 16 12.28 -14.09 -8.28
CA THR A 16 13.58 -13.39 -8.22
C THR A 16 14.45 -13.66 -9.44
N ARG A 17 14.40 -14.87 -9.98
CA ARG A 17 15.17 -15.24 -11.18
C ARG A 17 14.64 -14.55 -12.42
N VAL A 18 13.32 -14.53 -12.63
CA VAL A 18 12.68 -13.80 -13.73
C VAL A 18 13.03 -12.31 -13.62
N GLU A 19 12.88 -11.72 -12.44
CA GLU A 19 13.19 -10.31 -12.16
C GLU A 19 14.66 -9.97 -12.51
N LYS A 20 15.61 -10.81 -12.09
CA LYS A 20 17.04 -10.64 -12.44
C LYS A 20 17.33 -10.81 -13.93
N ALA A 21 16.60 -11.67 -14.62
CA ALA A 21 16.80 -11.88 -16.07
C ALA A 21 16.31 -10.66 -16.86
N VAL A 22 15.10 -10.17 -16.52
CA VAL A 22 14.49 -9.01 -17.19
C VAL A 22 15.19 -7.71 -16.85
N SER A 23 15.63 -7.51 -15.59
CA SER A 23 16.40 -6.32 -15.18
C SER A 23 17.76 -6.17 -15.89
N LYS A 24 18.24 -7.20 -16.58
CA LYS A 24 19.46 -7.14 -17.40
C LYS A 24 19.22 -6.75 -18.84
N VAL A 25 17.96 -6.70 -19.27
CA VAL A 25 17.59 -6.31 -20.63
C VAL A 25 17.85 -4.81 -20.80
N PRO A 26 18.61 -4.39 -21.83
CA PRO A 26 18.87 -2.98 -22.10
C PRO A 26 17.56 -2.21 -22.26
N GLY A 27 17.43 -1.06 -21.58
CA GLY A 27 16.22 -0.24 -21.62
C GLY A 27 15.20 -0.55 -20.52
N VAL A 28 15.39 -1.58 -19.68
CA VAL A 28 14.57 -1.80 -18.48
C VAL A 28 15.10 -0.97 -17.32
N THR A 29 14.28 -0.07 -16.78
CA THR A 29 14.59 0.76 -15.61
C THR A 29 14.17 0.09 -14.31
N SER A 30 13.00 -0.55 -14.29
CA SER A 30 12.55 -1.36 -13.15
C SER A 30 11.79 -2.60 -13.62
N CYS A 31 11.89 -3.66 -12.82
CA CYS A 31 11.12 -4.89 -13.03
C CYS A 31 10.68 -5.45 -11.68
N SER A 32 9.40 -5.76 -11.57
CA SER A 32 8.81 -6.38 -10.38
C SER A 32 7.97 -7.58 -10.80
N VAL A 33 8.19 -8.72 -10.14
CA VAL A 33 7.51 -9.99 -10.49
C VAL A 33 6.68 -10.47 -9.30
N SER A 34 5.37 -10.57 -9.46
CA SER A 34 4.44 -11.07 -8.45
C SER A 34 4.17 -12.56 -8.64
N LEU A 35 4.57 -13.36 -7.66
CA LEU A 35 4.24 -14.80 -7.63
C LEU A 35 2.74 -15.04 -7.36
N LEU A 36 2.08 -14.09 -6.70
CA LEU A 36 0.69 -14.24 -6.28
C LEU A 36 -0.28 -14.10 -7.45
N THR A 37 -0.05 -13.09 -8.30
CA THR A 37 -0.87 -12.80 -9.48
C THR A 37 -0.31 -13.43 -10.76
N ASN A 38 0.85 -14.11 -10.67
CA ASN A 38 1.59 -14.61 -11.83
C ASN A 38 1.83 -13.50 -12.89
N SER A 39 2.04 -12.28 -12.42
CA SER A 39 2.26 -11.08 -13.25
C SER A 39 3.65 -10.50 -13.05
N MET A 40 4.08 -9.73 -14.03
CA MET A 40 5.33 -8.98 -14.01
C MET A 40 5.05 -7.57 -14.53
N GLY A 41 5.44 -6.56 -13.74
CA GLY A 41 5.45 -5.16 -14.14
C GLY A 41 6.85 -4.76 -14.58
N VAL A 42 6.96 -4.13 -15.75
CA VAL A 42 8.23 -3.65 -16.31
C VAL A 42 8.11 -2.18 -16.66
N GLU A 43 9.09 -1.39 -16.26
CA GLU A 43 9.24 0.01 -16.65
C GLU A 43 10.50 0.17 -17.48
N GLY A 44 10.43 1.01 -18.51
CA GLY A 44 11.54 1.28 -19.40
C GLY A 44 11.13 1.36 -20.85
N THR A 45 12.12 1.35 -21.74
CA THR A 45 11.97 1.46 -23.20
C THR A 45 12.31 0.15 -23.93
N ALA A 46 12.49 -0.95 -23.20
CA ALA A 46 12.82 -2.25 -23.78
C ALA A 46 11.68 -2.81 -24.63
N SER A 47 12.01 -3.55 -25.70
CA SER A 47 10.99 -4.14 -26.56
C SER A 47 10.30 -5.34 -25.88
N GLU A 48 9.01 -5.56 -26.21
CA GLU A 48 8.23 -6.72 -25.73
C GLU A 48 8.95 -8.04 -26.05
N GLN A 49 9.53 -8.16 -27.24
CA GLN A 49 10.23 -9.37 -27.69
C GLN A 49 11.45 -9.70 -26.83
N ASP A 50 12.25 -8.68 -26.47
CA ASP A 50 13.44 -8.85 -25.62
C ASP A 50 13.07 -9.25 -24.20
N ILE A 51 11.99 -8.66 -23.66
CA ILE A 51 11.47 -8.99 -22.34
C ILE A 51 10.96 -10.45 -22.31
N VAL A 52 10.13 -10.85 -23.27
CA VAL A 52 9.59 -12.21 -23.37
C VAL A 52 10.72 -13.22 -23.56
N LYS A 53 11.71 -12.90 -24.42
CA LYS A 53 12.89 -13.73 -24.64
C LYS A 53 13.70 -13.93 -23.34
N ALA A 54 13.97 -12.86 -22.59
CA ALA A 54 14.69 -12.95 -21.31
C ALA A 54 13.99 -13.85 -20.28
N VAL A 55 12.67 -13.80 -20.24
CA VAL A 55 11.86 -14.70 -19.38
C VAL A 55 11.93 -16.13 -19.86
N THR A 56 11.88 -16.35 -21.17
CA THR A 56 11.95 -17.71 -21.77
C THR A 56 13.33 -18.33 -21.57
N ASP A 57 14.39 -17.57 -21.75
CA ASP A 57 15.78 -17.99 -21.50
C ASP A 57 16.01 -18.31 -20.01
N ALA A 58 15.30 -17.63 -19.10
CA ALA A 58 15.30 -17.96 -17.68
C ALA A 58 14.50 -19.26 -17.35
N GLY A 59 13.79 -19.84 -18.34
CA GLY A 59 13.09 -21.13 -18.22
C GLY A 59 11.59 -21.01 -17.90
N TYR A 60 10.98 -19.81 -18.07
CA TYR A 60 9.59 -19.49 -17.78
C TYR A 60 8.87 -19.00 -19.04
N GLY A 61 7.54 -18.94 -19.04
CA GLY A 61 6.77 -18.35 -20.13
C GLY A 61 6.33 -16.93 -19.79
N ALA A 62 6.27 -16.02 -20.77
CA ALA A 62 5.71 -14.69 -20.61
C ALA A 62 4.86 -14.28 -21.80
N SER A 63 3.82 -13.47 -21.56
CA SER A 63 2.99 -12.81 -22.57
C SER A 63 2.58 -11.43 -22.06
N LYS A 64 2.54 -10.41 -22.93
CA LYS A 64 2.09 -9.06 -22.56
C LYS A 64 0.57 -9.07 -22.32
N LYS A 65 0.11 -8.44 -21.25
CA LYS A 65 -1.31 -8.23 -20.98
C LYS A 65 -1.87 -7.28 -22.05
N GLY A 66 -2.99 -7.69 -22.70
CA GLY A 66 -3.62 -6.88 -23.74
C GLY A 66 -3.11 -7.09 -25.18
N SER A 67 -2.06 -7.86 -25.43
CA SER A 67 -1.64 -8.19 -26.79
C SER A 67 -2.45 -9.36 -27.37
N LYS A 68 -2.98 -9.19 -28.60
CA LYS A 68 -3.63 -10.25 -29.38
C LYS A 68 -2.59 -11.27 -29.89
N ALA A 69 -2.18 -12.19 -29.02
CA ALA A 69 -1.39 -13.33 -29.41
C ALA A 69 -2.06 -14.62 -28.90
N ALA A 70 -3.15 -15.00 -29.55
CA ALA A 70 -3.75 -16.31 -29.41
C ALA A 70 -4.02 -16.90 -30.80
N GLU A 71 -2.97 -17.33 -31.48
CA GLU A 71 -3.09 -18.32 -32.53
C GLU A 71 -2.29 -19.55 -32.12
N ASN A 72 -2.99 -20.49 -31.51
CA ASN A 72 -2.90 -21.92 -31.72
C ASN A 72 -3.55 -22.69 -30.57
N THR A 73 -4.88 -22.70 -30.53
CA THR A 73 -5.68 -23.87 -30.07
C THR A 73 -7.02 -23.78 -30.77
N LYS A 74 -7.20 -24.70 -31.67
CA LYS A 74 -8.48 -24.94 -32.38
C LYS A 74 -9.55 -25.31 -31.40
N ASN A 75 -10.50 -24.39 -31.13
CA ASN A 75 -11.93 -24.65 -31.07
C ASN A 75 -12.66 -23.35 -30.89
N GLY A 76 -13.56 -23.01 -31.80
CA GLY A 76 -14.15 -21.72 -31.99
C GLY A 76 -15.10 -21.27 -30.88
N SER A 77 -14.99 -20.01 -30.62
CA SER A 77 -16.10 -19.05 -30.60
C SER A 77 -15.49 -17.65 -30.47
N SER A 78 -15.81 -16.81 -31.45
CA SER A 78 -15.47 -15.41 -31.53
C SER A 78 -16.03 -14.64 -30.33
N ALA A 79 -15.16 -13.99 -29.56
CA ALA A 79 -15.53 -12.87 -28.70
C ALA A 79 -14.44 -11.80 -28.81
N ALA A 80 -14.86 -10.64 -29.25
CA ALA A 80 -14.07 -9.41 -29.40
C ALA A 80 -13.51 -8.97 -28.04
N GLY A 81 -12.34 -8.30 -28.08
CA GLY A 81 -11.61 -7.88 -26.88
C GLY A 81 -12.34 -6.81 -26.09
N SER A 82 -12.23 -6.95 -24.77
CA SER A 82 -12.56 -5.92 -23.80
C SER A 82 -11.88 -6.21 -22.46
N SER A 83 -11.78 -5.19 -21.62
CA SER A 83 -11.24 -5.21 -20.25
C SER A 83 -11.85 -6.31 -19.32
N PHE A 84 -12.92 -6.96 -19.70
CA PHE A 84 -13.55 -8.09 -19.00
C PHE A 84 -12.75 -9.42 -19.10
N GLY A 85 -11.69 -9.49 -19.89
CA GLY A 85 -10.77 -10.66 -19.92
C GLY A 85 -10.03 -10.89 -18.61
N ASP A 86 -9.92 -9.90 -17.75
CA ASP A 86 -9.20 -9.98 -16.47
C ASP A 86 -9.95 -10.78 -15.39
N GLU A 87 -11.29 -10.86 -15.43
CA GLU A 87 -12.06 -11.74 -14.53
C GLU A 87 -11.70 -13.21 -14.75
N GLU A 88 -11.42 -13.60 -15.99
CA GLU A 88 -11.03 -14.98 -16.32
C GLU A 88 -9.59 -15.29 -15.89
N LEU A 89 -8.69 -14.32 -15.84
CA LEU A 89 -7.33 -14.44 -15.32
C LEU A 89 -7.29 -14.60 -13.79
N LEU A 90 -8.26 -14.06 -13.07
CA LEU A 90 -8.39 -14.18 -11.62
C LEU A 90 -9.13 -15.45 -11.17
N LYS A 91 -9.70 -16.25 -12.10
CA LYS A 91 -10.31 -17.53 -11.74
C LYS A 91 -9.27 -18.50 -11.20
N ASP A 92 -9.57 -19.11 -10.06
CA ASP A 92 -8.76 -20.15 -9.46
C ASP A 92 -8.80 -21.43 -10.31
N ARG A 93 -7.84 -21.55 -11.21
CA ARG A 93 -7.66 -22.74 -12.08
C ARG A 93 -6.75 -23.79 -11.43
N GLU A 94 -5.97 -23.42 -10.42
CA GLU A 94 -4.98 -24.30 -9.78
C GLU A 94 -5.62 -25.22 -8.74
N THR A 95 -6.49 -24.71 -7.87
CA THR A 95 -7.13 -25.47 -6.80
C THR A 95 -7.88 -26.71 -7.31
N PRO A 96 -8.71 -26.67 -8.38
CA PRO A 96 -9.39 -27.86 -8.90
C PRO A 96 -8.43 -28.94 -9.39
N VAL A 97 -7.32 -28.55 -10.03
CA VAL A 97 -6.30 -29.49 -10.55
C VAL A 97 -5.55 -30.14 -9.38
N LEU A 98 -5.15 -29.33 -8.39
CA LEU A 98 -4.47 -29.84 -7.19
C LEU A 98 -5.37 -30.74 -6.36
N LYS A 99 -6.68 -30.41 -6.25
CA LYS A 99 -7.67 -31.24 -5.56
C LYS A 99 -7.83 -32.61 -6.21
N LYS A 100 -7.94 -32.69 -7.56
CA LYS A 100 -7.97 -33.94 -8.29
C LYS A 100 -6.70 -34.77 -8.05
N ARG A 101 -5.52 -34.13 -8.16
CA ARG A 101 -4.24 -34.78 -7.94
C ARG A 101 -4.12 -35.31 -6.52
N LEU A 102 -4.51 -34.51 -5.52
CA LEU A 102 -4.51 -34.90 -4.12
C LEU A 102 -5.41 -36.13 -3.87
N LEU A 103 -6.65 -36.08 -4.37
CA LEU A 103 -7.59 -37.19 -4.18
C LEU A 103 -7.06 -38.47 -4.79
N SER A 104 -6.49 -38.40 -6.00
CA SER A 104 -5.87 -39.56 -6.64
C SER A 104 -4.67 -40.10 -5.85
N SER A 105 -3.77 -39.18 -5.36
CA SER A 105 -2.63 -39.59 -4.53
C SER A 105 -3.08 -40.23 -3.21
N LEU A 106 -4.14 -39.71 -2.60
CA LEU A 106 -4.66 -40.17 -1.32
C LEU A 106 -5.19 -41.60 -1.39
N VAL A 107 -5.84 -41.99 -2.50
CA VAL A 107 -6.32 -43.37 -2.72
C VAL A 107 -5.15 -44.36 -2.68
N PHE A 108 -4.09 -44.07 -3.45
CA PHE A 108 -2.91 -44.97 -3.48
C PHE A 108 -2.15 -44.93 -2.14
N LEU A 109 -2.08 -43.77 -1.50
CA LEU A 109 -1.41 -43.60 -0.19
C LEU A 109 -2.10 -44.40 0.92
N ILE A 110 -3.45 -44.36 1.00
CA ILE A 110 -4.20 -45.14 2.01
C ILE A 110 -3.94 -46.63 1.85
N VAL A 111 -3.94 -47.13 0.61
CA VAL A 111 -3.61 -48.54 0.35
C VAL A 111 -2.16 -48.80 0.74
N LEU A 112 -1.21 -47.93 0.39
CA LEU A 112 0.20 -48.07 0.76
C LEU A 112 0.37 -48.13 2.26
N MET A 113 -0.29 -47.23 3.02
CA MET A 113 -0.23 -47.17 4.47
C MET A 113 -0.83 -48.42 5.12
N TYR A 114 -1.83 -49.04 4.51
CA TYR A 114 -2.37 -50.29 4.98
C TYR A 114 -1.29 -51.40 4.99
N PHE A 115 -0.50 -51.48 3.91
CA PHE A 115 0.56 -52.51 3.79
C PHE A 115 1.79 -52.16 4.63
N SER A 116 2.23 -50.88 4.69
CA SER A 116 3.45 -50.51 5.37
C SER A 116 3.26 -50.40 6.88
N MET A 117 2.30 -49.63 7.35
CA MET A 117 2.10 -49.37 8.81
C MET A 117 1.00 -50.26 9.38
N GLY A 118 -0.12 -50.45 8.66
CA GLY A 118 -1.27 -51.19 9.17
C GLY A 118 -0.90 -52.64 9.53
N HIS A 119 -0.26 -53.32 8.62
CA HIS A 119 0.17 -54.69 8.87
C HIS A 119 1.41 -54.77 9.80
N MET A 120 2.47 -54.02 9.46
CA MET A 120 3.74 -54.15 10.19
C MET A 120 3.71 -53.64 11.64
N MET A 121 2.93 -52.56 11.94
CA MET A 121 2.87 -51.97 13.30
C MET A 121 1.63 -52.42 14.10
N TRP A 122 0.49 -52.66 13.40
CA TRP A 122 -0.76 -52.97 14.09
C TRP A 122 -1.33 -54.35 13.79
N GLY A 123 -0.60 -55.17 12.99
CA GLY A 123 -0.99 -56.55 12.72
C GLY A 123 -2.28 -56.71 11.91
N TRP A 124 -2.64 -55.72 11.06
CA TRP A 124 -3.85 -55.78 10.25
C TRP A 124 -3.81 -57.02 9.32
N PRO A 125 -4.97 -57.69 9.08
CA PRO A 125 -4.99 -58.93 8.32
C PRO A 125 -4.57 -58.72 6.85
N LEU A 126 -3.74 -59.62 6.34
CA LEU A 126 -3.37 -59.68 4.94
C LEU A 126 -3.98 -60.95 4.29
N PRO A 127 -4.19 -60.91 2.97
CA PRO A 127 -4.48 -62.14 2.20
C PRO A 127 -3.37 -63.18 2.41
N ALA A 128 -3.74 -64.47 2.56
CA ALA A 128 -2.79 -65.53 2.87
C ALA A 128 -1.60 -65.62 1.89
N VAL A 129 -1.78 -65.20 0.64
CA VAL A 129 -0.70 -65.18 -0.39
C VAL A 129 0.39 -64.11 -0.05
N LEU A 130 0.09 -63.12 0.76
CA LEU A 130 0.99 -61.99 1.10
C LEU A 130 1.53 -62.06 2.50
N ALA A 131 0.91 -62.84 3.40
CA ALA A 131 1.22 -62.83 4.82
C ALA A 131 2.71 -63.24 5.13
N ASP A 132 3.25 -64.17 4.40
CA ASP A 132 4.64 -64.65 4.55
C ASP A 132 5.54 -64.20 3.37
N ASN A 133 5.02 -63.45 2.41
CA ASN A 133 5.77 -63.07 1.22
C ASN A 133 6.23 -61.60 1.32
N HIS A 134 7.33 -61.41 2.04
CA HIS A 134 7.92 -60.07 2.28
C HIS A 134 8.37 -59.34 0.97
N ILE A 135 8.83 -60.10 -0.05
CA ILE A 135 9.18 -59.56 -1.36
C ILE A 135 7.95 -58.99 -2.07
N ALA A 136 6.84 -59.78 -2.12
CA ALA A 136 5.61 -59.29 -2.74
C ALA A 136 5.07 -58.03 -2.05
N MET A 137 5.17 -57.94 -0.73
CA MET A 137 4.84 -56.70 0.02
C MET A 137 5.71 -55.52 -0.36
N GLY A 138 7.03 -55.71 -0.48
CA GLY A 138 7.94 -54.67 -0.95
C GLY A 138 7.64 -54.18 -2.37
N LEU A 139 7.34 -55.15 -3.29
CA LEU A 139 6.94 -54.84 -4.69
C LEU A 139 5.63 -54.05 -4.75
N ILE A 140 4.61 -54.41 -3.96
CA ILE A 140 3.34 -53.67 -3.90
C ILE A 140 3.59 -52.25 -3.42
N GLN A 141 4.37 -52.08 -2.36
CA GLN A 141 4.71 -50.76 -1.86
C GLN A 141 5.45 -49.91 -2.92
N MET A 142 6.40 -50.50 -3.62
CA MET A 142 7.14 -49.85 -4.70
C MET A 142 6.19 -49.40 -5.83
N LEU A 143 5.28 -50.29 -6.31
CA LEU A 143 4.33 -49.96 -7.40
C LEU A 143 3.35 -48.87 -7.00
N LEU A 144 2.82 -48.90 -5.77
CA LEU A 144 1.92 -47.85 -5.25
C LEU A 144 2.65 -46.51 -5.14
N THR A 145 3.91 -46.51 -4.71
CA THR A 145 4.75 -45.32 -4.62
C THR A 145 5.02 -44.73 -6.01
N ILE A 146 5.34 -45.58 -7.01
CA ILE A 146 5.49 -45.14 -8.40
C ILE A 146 4.21 -44.46 -8.89
N ALA A 147 3.03 -45.02 -8.61
CA ALA A 147 1.77 -44.40 -8.99
C ALA A 147 1.63 -42.98 -8.39
N VAL A 148 1.94 -42.80 -7.11
CA VAL A 148 1.94 -41.46 -6.46
C VAL A 148 2.99 -40.54 -7.09
N MET A 149 4.19 -41.04 -7.41
CA MET A 149 5.25 -40.28 -8.07
C MET A 149 4.83 -39.78 -9.46
N VAL A 150 4.19 -40.65 -10.26
CA VAL A 150 3.67 -40.30 -11.60
C VAL A 150 2.57 -39.25 -11.51
N ILE A 151 1.63 -39.38 -10.58
CA ILE A 151 0.59 -38.37 -10.34
C ILE A 151 1.22 -37.01 -10.02
N ASN A 152 2.33 -37.01 -9.27
CA ASN A 152 3.04 -35.84 -8.81
C ASN A 152 4.31 -35.50 -9.62
N GLN A 153 4.46 -36.01 -10.83
CA GLN A 153 5.67 -35.84 -11.67
C GLN A 153 6.13 -34.40 -11.88
N LYS A 154 5.22 -33.42 -11.77
CA LYS A 154 5.55 -31.99 -11.89
C LYS A 154 6.65 -31.55 -10.89
N PHE A 155 6.66 -32.10 -9.68
CA PHE A 155 7.71 -31.78 -8.68
C PHE A 155 9.08 -32.24 -9.16
N PHE A 156 9.17 -33.43 -9.77
CA PHE A 156 10.43 -33.95 -10.28
C PHE A 156 10.92 -33.19 -11.52
N ILE A 157 10.01 -32.91 -12.47
CA ILE A 157 10.35 -32.16 -13.69
C ILE A 157 10.83 -30.76 -13.33
N SER A 158 10.08 -30.01 -12.50
CA SER A 158 10.43 -28.65 -12.07
C SER A 158 11.69 -28.65 -11.21
N GLY A 159 11.77 -29.56 -10.24
CA GLY A 159 12.85 -29.65 -9.29
C GLY A 159 14.20 -29.96 -9.94
N PHE A 160 14.29 -31.00 -10.76
CA PHE A 160 15.53 -31.37 -11.45
C PHE A 160 15.90 -30.35 -12.53
N LYS A 161 14.92 -29.80 -13.29
CA LYS A 161 15.18 -28.72 -14.23
C LYS A 161 15.83 -27.52 -13.54
N SER A 162 15.31 -27.12 -12.39
CA SER A 162 15.88 -25.99 -11.61
C SER A 162 17.27 -26.31 -11.06
N LEU A 163 17.49 -27.54 -10.61
CA LEU A 163 18.80 -27.99 -10.12
C LEU A 163 19.87 -27.93 -11.20
N PHE A 164 19.59 -28.47 -12.40
CA PHE A 164 20.51 -28.46 -13.53
C PHE A 164 20.85 -27.06 -14.03
N HIS A 165 19.89 -26.11 -13.89
CA HIS A 165 20.14 -24.70 -14.19
C HIS A 165 20.81 -23.93 -13.04
N LYS A 166 21.38 -24.61 -12.03
CA LYS A 166 22.06 -24.01 -10.85
C LYS A 166 21.18 -23.02 -10.08
N ALA A 167 19.88 -23.25 -10.07
CA ALA A 167 18.90 -22.42 -9.34
C ALA A 167 17.91 -23.33 -8.59
N PRO A 168 18.38 -24.12 -7.61
CA PRO A 168 17.52 -25.04 -6.89
C PRO A 168 16.37 -24.28 -6.21
N ASN A 169 15.18 -24.82 -6.31
CA ASN A 169 13.95 -24.27 -5.75
C ASN A 169 13.32 -25.25 -4.73
N MET A 170 12.12 -24.92 -4.24
CA MET A 170 11.36 -25.78 -3.35
C MET A 170 11.11 -27.17 -3.94
N ASP A 171 10.71 -27.24 -5.23
CA ASP A 171 10.44 -28.51 -5.90
C ASP A 171 11.69 -29.39 -5.96
N THR A 172 12.89 -28.79 -5.99
CA THR A 172 14.19 -29.48 -5.91
C THR A 172 14.34 -30.24 -4.59
N LEU A 173 14.02 -29.61 -3.45
CA LEU A 173 14.11 -30.26 -2.13
C LEU A 173 13.17 -31.47 -2.04
N VAL A 174 11.95 -31.29 -2.53
CA VAL A 174 10.93 -32.35 -2.57
C VAL A 174 11.35 -33.50 -3.49
N ALA A 175 11.82 -33.17 -4.70
CA ALA A 175 12.27 -34.16 -5.67
C ALA A 175 13.47 -34.95 -5.15
N LEU A 176 14.46 -34.28 -4.56
CA LEU A 176 15.65 -34.94 -3.99
C LEU A 176 15.26 -35.85 -2.81
N GLY A 177 14.43 -35.36 -1.88
CA GLY A 177 14.02 -36.14 -0.71
C GLY A 177 13.21 -37.36 -1.08
N SER A 178 12.20 -37.21 -1.97
CA SER A 178 11.35 -38.29 -2.41
C SER A 178 12.09 -39.30 -3.32
N ALA A 179 12.96 -38.81 -4.22
CA ALA A 179 13.78 -39.69 -5.06
C ALA A 179 14.80 -40.49 -4.24
N ALA A 180 15.47 -39.87 -3.26
CA ALA A 180 16.42 -40.54 -2.39
C ALA A 180 15.74 -41.65 -1.58
N ALA A 181 14.55 -41.38 -1.01
CA ALA A 181 13.76 -42.37 -0.29
C ALA A 181 13.37 -43.54 -1.20
N PHE A 182 12.92 -43.27 -2.43
CA PHE A 182 12.52 -44.30 -3.39
C PHE A 182 13.71 -45.11 -3.85
N VAL A 183 14.82 -44.50 -4.24
CA VAL A 183 16.04 -45.21 -4.72
C VAL A 183 16.62 -46.11 -3.63
N TYR A 184 16.71 -45.58 -2.40
CA TYR A 184 17.23 -46.38 -1.27
C TYR A 184 16.33 -47.56 -0.95
N SER A 185 14.99 -47.36 -0.92
CA SER A 185 14.05 -48.49 -0.68
C SER A 185 14.08 -49.53 -1.79
N THR A 186 14.34 -49.11 -3.03
CA THR A 186 14.55 -50.04 -4.16
C THR A 186 15.82 -50.85 -3.94
N TYR A 187 16.93 -50.19 -3.51
CA TYR A 187 18.16 -50.91 -3.13
C TYR A 187 17.91 -51.91 -1.99
N ALA A 188 17.21 -51.48 -0.92
CA ALA A 188 16.87 -52.35 0.20
C ALA A 188 15.99 -53.55 -0.23
N LEU A 189 15.07 -53.37 -1.19
CA LEU A 189 14.28 -54.44 -1.75
C LEU A 189 15.14 -55.46 -2.52
N PHE A 190 16.10 -55.01 -3.33
CA PHE A 190 17.05 -55.89 -3.97
C PHE A 190 17.94 -56.63 -2.97
N ALA A 191 18.46 -55.94 -1.98
CA ALA A 191 19.25 -56.58 -0.92
C ALA A 191 18.43 -57.57 -0.08
N MET A 192 17.16 -57.31 0.16
CA MET A 192 16.23 -58.26 0.79
C MET A 192 16.00 -59.49 -0.06
N THR A 193 15.90 -59.35 -1.42
CA THR A 193 15.78 -60.51 -2.28
C THR A 193 17.02 -61.43 -2.23
N ASP A 194 18.21 -60.82 -2.22
CA ASP A 194 19.49 -61.54 -2.04
C ASP A 194 19.54 -62.28 -0.69
N ALA A 195 19.19 -61.60 0.40
CA ALA A 195 19.12 -62.21 1.75
C ALA A 195 18.15 -63.41 1.78
N GLN A 196 16.98 -63.30 1.11
CA GLN A 196 16.00 -64.41 1.04
C GLN A 196 16.52 -65.61 0.24
N VAL A 197 17.18 -65.36 -0.90
CA VAL A 197 17.79 -66.43 -1.71
C VAL A 197 18.86 -67.20 -0.90
N HIS A 198 19.61 -66.52 -0.04
CA HIS A 198 20.63 -67.16 0.82
C HIS A 198 20.06 -67.68 2.15
N GLY A 199 18.74 -67.64 2.38
CA GLY A 199 18.09 -68.16 3.60
C GLY A 199 18.37 -67.32 4.86
N ASN A 200 18.87 -66.10 4.72
CA ASN A 200 19.15 -65.18 5.83
C ASN A 200 17.89 -64.38 6.20
N MET A 201 17.03 -64.95 7.06
CA MET A 201 15.77 -64.32 7.48
C MET A 201 16.02 -63.06 8.34
N ASP A 202 17.07 -63.00 9.12
CA ASP A 202 17.42 -61.78 9.88
C ASP A 202 17.77 -60.61 8.95
N GLY A 203 18.47 -60.91 7.84
CA GLY A 203 18.72 -59.92 6.78
C GLY A 203 17.43 -59.45 6.06
N VAL A 204 16.50 -60.39 5.80
CA VAL A 204 15.18 -60.03 5.23
C VAL A 204 14.42 -59.07 6.12
N MET A 205 14.35 -59.38 7.43
CA MET A 205 13.65 -58.50 8.39
C MET A 205 14.34 -57.18 8.56
N HIS A 206 15.68 -57.14 8.53
CA HIS A 206 16.47 -55.90 8.61
C HIS A 206 16.14 -54.96 7.44
N TYR A 207 16.23 -55.41 6.20
CA TYR A 207 15.94 -54.58 5.02
C TYR A 207 14.46 -54.24 4.90
N MET A 208 13.54 -55.07 5.37
CA MET A 208 12.12 -54.77 5.39
C MET A 208 11.80 -53.57 6.26
N HIS A 209 12.50 -53.41 7.39
CA HIS A 209 12.37 -52.23 8.26
C HIS A 209 13.07 -50.98 7.73
N GLU A 210 13.90 -51.10 6.71
CA GLU A 210 14.60 -49.98 6.09
C GLU A 210 13.86 -49.46 4.83
N PHE A 211 12.61 -49.83 4.58
CA PHE A 211 11.81 -49.26 3.51
C PHE A 211 11.32 -47.87 3.88
N TYR A 212 11.43 -46.95 2.92
CA TYR A 212 10.93 -45.57 2.97
C TYR A 212 9.99 -45.25 1.80
N PHE A 213 9.38 -46.29 1.20
CA PHE A 213 8.39 -46.14 0.10
C PHE A 213 7.21 -45.27 0.53
N GLU A 214 6.65 -45.54 1.72
CA GLU A 214 5.57 -44.76 2.28
C GLU A 214 6.01 -43.30 2.56
N SER A 215 7.27 -43.05 2.99
CA SER A 215 7.79 -41.73 3.22
C SER A 215 7.87 -40.93 1.91
N ALA A 216 8.35 -41.55 0.80
CA ALA A 216 8.40 -40.93 -0.50
C ALA A 216 7.00 -40.49 -0.98
N ALA A 217 6.00 -41.37 -0.87
CA ALA A 217 4.62 -41.09 -1.26
C ALA A 217 3.94 -40.06 -0.34
N MET A 218 4.17 -40.16 0.96
CA MET A 218 3.60 -39.26 1.96
C MET A 218 4.14 -37.81 1.80
N ILE A 219 5.44 -37.64 1.58
CA ILE A 219 6.05 -36.33 1.30
C ILE A 219 5.34 -35.67 0.12
N LEU A 220 5.18 -36.37 -1.02
CA LEU A 220 4.53 -35.81 -2.20
C LEU A 220 3.06 -35.47 -1.96
N THR A 221 2.34 -36.30 -1.21
CA THR A 221 0.93 -36.10 -0.92
C THR A 221 0.71 -34.92 0.04
N LEU A 222 1.48 -34.85 1.13
CA LEU A 222 1.38 -33.77 2.11
C LEU A 222 1.79 -32.42 1.52
N ILE A 223 2.79 -32.40 0.66
CA ILE A 223 3.17 -31.18 -0.06
C ILE A 223 2.06 -30.76 -1.03
N THR A 224 1.38 -31.72 -1.66
CA THR A 224 0.22 -31.42 -2.53
C THR A 224 -0.94 -30.85 -1.70
N VAL A 225 -1.17 -31.31 -0.44
CA VAL A 225 -2.11 -30.68 0.50
C VAL A 225 -1.70 -29.22 0.75
N GLY A 226 -0.44 -28.98 1.11
CA GLY A 226 0.08 -27.63 1.35
C GLY A 226 -0.12 -26.70 0.15
N LYS A 227 0.21 -27.19 -1.05
CA LYS A 227 -0.01 -26.45 -2.31
C LYS A 227 -1.47 -26.18 -2.62
N MET A 228 -2.36 -27.11 -2.34
CA MET A 228 -3.80 -26.92 -2.52
C MET A 228 -4.34 -25.86 -1.56
N LEU A 229 -3.95 -25.91 -0.29
CA LEU A 229 -4.33 -24.90 0.70
C LEU A 229 -3.78 -23.51 0.33
N GLU A 230 -2.53 -23.47 -0.15
CA GLU A 230 -1.91 -22.25 -0.69
C GLU A 230 -2.72 -21.68 -1.86
N ALA A 231 -3.04 -22.48 -2.88
CA ALA A 231 -3.82 -22.05 -4.05
C ALA A 231 -5.22 -21.55 -3.66
N HIS A 232 -5.92 -22.29 -2.80
CA HIS A 232 -7.24 -21.90 -2.29
C HIS A 232 -7.19 -20.57 -1.56
N SER A 233 -6.17 -20.36 -0.74
CA SER A 233 -6.01 -19.14 0.04
C SER A 233 -5.62 -17.95 -0.84
N LYS A 234 -4.77 -18.14 -1.84
CA LYS A 234 -4.51 -17.15 -2.89
C LYS A 234 -5.80 -16.73 -3.60
N GLY A 235 -6.68 -17.67 -3.93
CA GLY A 235 -7.99 -17.40 -4.52
C GLY A 235 -8.84 -16.47 -3.64
N LYS A 236 -8.84 -16.68 -2.31
CA LYS A 236 -9.56 -15.81 -1.36
C LYS A 236 -8.96 -14.40 -1.22
N THR A 237 -7.66 -14.25 -1.37
CA THR A 237 -7.03 -12.91 -1.28
C THR A 237 -7.36 -12.03 -2.48
N THR A 238 -7.71 -12.61 -3.63
CA THR A 238 -8.17 -11.88 -4.83
C THR A 238 -9.67 -11.56 -4.81
N ASP A 239 -10.43 -12.04 -3.82
CA ASP A 239 -11.88 -11.86 -3.77
C ASP A 239 -12.31 -10.40 -3.63
N ALA A 240 -11.52 -9.55 -2.99
CA ALA A 240 -11.77 -8.10 -2.90
C ALA A 240 -11.75 -7.46 -4.29
N LEU A 241 -10.73 -7.78 -5.11
CA LEU A 241 -10.61 -7.29 -6.49
C LEU A 241 -11.75 -7.82 -7.37
N LYS A 242 -12.05 -9.13 -7.26
CA LYS A 242 -13.21 -9.72 -7.95
C LYS A 242 -14.54 -9.07 -7.54
N GLY A 243 -14.66 -8.68 -6.26
CA GLY A 243 -15.82 -7.96 -5.75
C GLY A 243 -16.02 -6.62 -6.46
N LEU A 244 -14.96 -5.84 -6.61
CA LEU A 244 -15.00 -4.56 -7.35
C LEU A 244 -15.34 -4.78 -8.83
N MET A 245 -14.71 -5.74 -9.49
CA MET A 245 -14.99 -6.05 -10.91
C MET A 245 -16.43 -6.49 -11.17
N LYS A 246 -17.07 -7.20 -10.21
CA LYS A 246 -18.47 -7.61 -10.33
C LYS A 246 -19.47 -6.47 -10.21
N LEU A 247 -19.06 -5.31 -9.69
CA LEU A 247 -19.91 -4.12 -9.60
C LEU A 247 -20.10 -3.44 -10.96
N ALA A 248 -19.18 -3.67 -11.91
CA ALA A 248 -19.26 -3.08 -13.25
C ALA A 248 -20.50 -3.59 -14.00
N PRO A 249 -21.42 -2.70 -14.43
CA PRO A 249 -22.55 -3.06 -15.26
C PRO A 249 -22.10 -3.62 -16.61
N LYS A 250 -22.90 -4.49 -17.19
CA LYS A 250 -22.60 -5.09 -18.51
C LYS A 250 -23.33 -4.40 -19.66
N THR A 251 -24.41 -3.72 -19.37
CA THR A 251 -25.26 -3.02 -20.33
C THR A 251 -25.59 -1.60 -19.85
N ALA A 252 -25.93 -0.73 -20.78
CA ALA A 252 -26.41 0.64 -20.57
C ALA A 252 -27.64 0.90 -21.44
N VAL A 253 -28.57 1.71 -20.97
CA VAL A 253 -29.72 2.16 -21.76
C VAL A 253 -29.41 3.56 -22.30
N LEU A 254 -29.13 3.64 -23.61
CA LEU A 254 -28.87 4.92 -24.31
C LEU A 254 -30.15 5.50 -24.88
N VAL A 255 -30.20 6.84 -24.94
CA VAL A 255 -31.26 7.60 -25.59
C VAL A 255 -30.69 8.23 -26.86
N LYS A 256 -31.10 7.71 -28.04
CA LYS A 256 -30.74 8.29 -29.35
C LYS A 256 -32.02 8.65 -30.09
N ASP A 257 -32.13 9.90 -30.48
CA ASP A 257 -33.31 10.45 -31.21
C ASP A 257 -34.63 10.18 -30.45
N GLY A 258 -34.61 10.22 -29.11
CA GLY A 258 -35.79 9.97 -28.27
C GLY A 258 -36.16 8.49 -28.10
N VAL A 259 -35.36 7.55 -28.65
CA VAL A 259 -35.58 6.10 -28.53
C VAL A 259 -34.59 5.53 -27.53
N GLU A 260 -35.11 4.79 -26.54
CA GLU A 260 -34.31 4.04 -25.57
C GLU A 260 -33.80 2.73 -26.19
N THR A 261 -32.51 2.48 -26.13
CA THR A 261 -31.89 1.28 -26.66
C THR A 261 -30.90 0.71 -25.66
N GLU A 262 -31.08 -0.54 -25.26
CA GLU A 262 -30.09 -1.25 -24.44
C GLU A 262 -28.91 -1.68 -25.29
N VAL A 263 -27.70 -1.27 -24.89
CA VAL A 263 -26.44 -1.58 -25.56
C VAL A 263 -25.44 -2.20 -24.59
N SER A 264 -24.44 -2.92 -25.12
CA SER A 264 -23.29 -3.34 -24.31
C SER A 264 -22.52 -2.12 -23.82
N ILE A 265 -22.00 -2.16 -22.58
CA ILE A 265 -21.20 -1.08 -21.99
C ILE A 265 -20.02 -0.64 -22.88
N GLU A 266 -19.47 -1.56 -23.69
CA GLU A 266 -18.35 -1.33 -24.60
C GLU A 266 -18.71 -0.43 -25.79
N GLN A 267 -20.01 -0.29 -26.07
CA GLN A 267 -20.52 0.54 -27.18
C GLN A 267 -20.84 1.97 -26.77
N VAL A 268 -20.82 2.25 -25.44
CA VAL A 268 -21.06 3.59 -24.91
C VAL A 268 -19.88 4.50 -25.22
N GLN A 269 -20.15 5.67 -25.76
CA GLN A 269 -19.13 6.67 -26.07
C GLN A 269 -19.30 7.92 -25.20
N LYS A 270 -18.21 8.67 -25.05
CA LYS A 270 -18.25 9.96 -24.35
C LYS A 270 -19.19 10.92 -25.08
N GLY A 271 -20.11 11.52 -24.32
CA GLY A 271 -21.16 12.40 -24.87
C GLY A 271 -22.48 11.68 -25.18
N ASP A 272 -22.54 10.32 -25.08
CA ASP A 272 -23.81 9.60 -25.21
C ASP A 272 -24.71 9.92 -24.01
N ILE A 273 -26.02 10.02 -24.27
CA ILE A 273 -27.03 10.23 -23.23
C ILE A 273 -27.55 8.86 -22.78
N PHE A 274 -27.47 8.61 -21.48
CA PHE A 274 -27.98 7.39 -20.86
C PHE A 274 -28.99 7.69 -19.76
N ILE A 275 -29.83 6.72 -19.48
CA ILE A 275 -30.83 6.79 -18.39
C ILE A 275 -30.56 5.71 -17.35
N VAL A 276 -30.92 6.05 -16.10
CA VAL A 276 -30.80 5.12 -14.97
C VAL A 276 -32.09 5.19 -14.16
N ARG A 277 -32.80 4.07 -14.07
CA ARG A 277 -34.04 3.95 -13.31
C ARG A 277 -33.75 3.58 -11.86
N PRO A 278 -34.72 3.77 -10.96
CA PRO A 278 -34.60 3.33 -9.58
C PRO A 278 -34.22 1.85 -9.47
N GLY A 279 -33.19 1.54 -8.66
CA GLY A 279 -32.67 0.20 -8.45
C GLY A 279 -31.61 -0.24 -9.48
N GLU A 280 -31.35 0.54 -10.54
CA GLU A 280 -30.33 0.22 -11.52
C GLU A 280 -28.94 0.76 -11.14
N ASN A 281 -27.91 0.06 -11.60
CA ASN A 281 -26.53 0.55 -11.49
C ASN A 281 -26.25 1.59 -12.56
N ILE A 282 -25.50 2.64 -12.20
CA ILE A 282 -25.01 3.65 -13.13
C ILE A 282 -23.95 3.00 -14.04
N PRO A 283 -24.14 3.02 -15.37
CA PRO A 283 -23.31 2.24 -16.28
C PRO A 283 -21.91 2.81 -16.50
N VAL A 284 -21.78 4.13 -16.65
CA VAL A 284 -20.51 4.86 -16.87
C VAL A 284 -20.51 6.14 -16.04
N ASP A 285 -19.36 6.79 -15.89
CA ASP A 285 -19.32 8.10 -15.25
C ASP A 285 -20.02 9.14 -16.10
N GLY A 286 -20.84 9.95 -15.47
CA GLY A 286 -21.66 10.92 -16.19
C GLY A 286 -21.98 12.17 -15.40
N LYS A 287 -22.60 13.13 -16.09
CA LYS A 287 -23.18 14.34 -15.51
C LYS A 287 -24.70 14.27 -15.63
N VAL A 288 -25.41 14.51 -14.56
CA VAL A 288 -26.87 14.53 -14.55
C VAL A 288 -27.34 15.74 -15.38
N LEU A 289 -28.13 15.48 -16.42
CA LEU A 289 -28.79 16.52 -17.24
C LEU A 289 -30.18 16.82 -16.71
N GLU A 290 -30.94 15.78 -16.29
CA GLU A 290 -32.33 15.90 -15.87
C GLU A 290 -32.65 14.85 -14.79
N GLY A 291 -33.46 15.24 -13.84
CA GLY A 291 -33.86 14.37 -12.73
C GLY A 291 -33.14 14.68 -11.42
N SER A 292 -33.63 14.07 -10.35
CA SER A 292 -32.96 14.07 -9.05
C SER A 292 -33.17 12.72 -8.35
N SER A 293 -32.17 12.23 -7.65
CA SER A 293 -32.24 10.96 -6.94
C SER A 293 -31.19 10.83 -5.84
N ALA A 294 -31.50 10.02 -4.85
CA ALA A 294 -30.51 9.52 -3.90
C ALA A 294 -29.69 8.38 -4.55
N VAL A 295 -28.38 8.53 -4.64
CA VAL A 295 -27.45 7.57 -5.23
C VAL A 295 -26.62 6.92 -4.12
N ASN A 296 -26.63 5.60 -4.05
CA ASN A 296 -25.79 4.85 -3.13
C ASN A 296 -24.40 4.64 -3.73
N GLU A 297 -23.42 5.36 -3.21
CA GLU A 297 -22.02 5.31 -3.63
C GLU A 297 -21.18 4.37 -2.75
N SER A 298 -21.78 3.57 -1.86
CA SER A 298 -21.08 2.73 -0.88
C SER A 298 -20.11 1.73 -1.49
N ALA A 299 -20.35 1.33 -2.73
CA ALA A 299 -19.49 0.41 -3.48
C ALA A 299 -18.09 1.01 -3.78
N LEU A 300 -18.01 2.32 -3.99
CA LEU A 300 -16.78 3.06 -4.30
C LEU A 300 -16.22 3.78 -3.07
N THR A 301 -17.10 4.43 -2.30
CA THR A 301 -16.68 5.25 -1.16
C THR A 301 -16.68 4.50 0.17
N GLY A 302 -17.44 3.39 0.27
CA GLY A 302 -17.67 2.67 1.52
C GLY A 302 -18.63 3.38 2.48
N GLU A 303 -19.34 4.44 2.04
CA GLU A 303 -20.36 5.14 2.84
C GLU A 303 -21.74 4.55 2.59
N SER A 304 -22.45 4.22 3.68
CA SER A 304 -23.78 3.61 3.59
C SER A 304 -24.90 4.63 3.38
N ILE A 305 -24.62 5.93 3.58
CA ILE A 305 -25.62 7.00 3.43
C ILE A 305 -25.66 7.40 1.95
N PRO A 306 -26.81 7.31 1.28
CA PRO A 306 -26.95 7.75 -0.09
C PRO A 306 -26.75 9.26 -0.24
N VAL A 307 -26.20 9.66 -1.37
CA VAL A 307 -25.94 11.07 -1.71
C VAL A 307 -26.99 11.56 -2.68
N ASP A 308 -27.64 12.68 -2.37
CA ASP A 308 -28.59 13.28 -3.27
C ASP A 308 -27.87 13.89 -4.48
N LYS A 309 -28.34 13.57 -5.69
CA LYS A 309 -27.83 14.06 -6.96
C LYS A 309 -28.94 14.79 -7.71
N ALA A 310 -28.64 15.95 -8.27
CA ALA A 310 -29.52 16.80 -9.05
C ALA A 310 -28.87 17.17 -10.40
N ALA A 311 -29.61 17.87 -11.24
CA ALA A 311 -29.07 18.33 -12.54
C ALA A 311 -27.80 19.17 -12.37
N GLY A 312 -26.75 18.78 -13.04
CA GLY A 312 -25.41 19.38 -12.94
C GLY A 312 -24.39 18.56 -12.15
N ASP A 313 -24.84 17.64 -11.28
CA ASP A 313 -23.97 16.82 -10.46
C ASP A 313 -23.32 15.67 -11.25
N LEU A 314 -22.17 15.23 -10.76
CA LEU A 314 -21.46 14.08 -11.29
C LEU A 314 -21.94 12.78 -10.63
N VAL A 315 -22.04 11.73 -11.45
CA VAL A 315 -22.35 10.37 -11.03
C VAL A 315 -21.26 9.41 -11.51
N SER A 316 -20.97 8.39 -10.72
CA SER A 316 -19.89 7.43 -10.97
C SER A 316 -20.44 6.06 -11.34
N ALA A 317 -19.75 5.37 -12.25
CA ALA A 317 -20.05 4.00 -12.64
C ALA A 317 -20.14 3.06 -11.44
N ALA A 318 -21.01 2.04 -11.52
CA ALA A 318 -21.25 1.02 -10.50
C ALA A 318 -21.87 1.51 -9.18
N THR A 319 -22.27 2.78 -9.07
CA THR A 319 -23.13 3.25 -7.99
C THR A 319 -24.59 2.93 -8.28
N ILE A 320 -25.45 2.87 -7.25
CA ILE A 320 -26.83 2.41 -7.39
C ILE A 320 -27.78 3.59 -7.24
N ASN A 321 -28.58 3.82 -8.26
CA ASN A 321 -29.68 4.78 -8.22
C ASN A 321 -30.82 4.23 -7.36
N GLN A 322 -31.22 4.94 -6.27
CA GLN A 322 -32.21 4.39 -5.32
C GLN A 322 -33.64 4.81 -5.57
N SER A 323 -33.91 6.07 -5.89
CA SER A 323 -35.28 6.60 -5.79
C SER A 323 -35.80 7.29 -7.03
N GLY A 324 -35.03 8.13 -7.70
CA GLY A 324 -35.48 8.96 -8.82
C GLY A 324 -35.05 8.42 -10.18
N TYR A 325 -35.58 9.03 -11.23
CA TYR A 325 -35.10 8.83 -12.59
C TYR A 325 -33.97 9.82 -12.88
N LEU A 326 -32.89 9.33 -13.44
CA LEU A 326 -31.74 10.14 -13.83
C LEU A 326 -31.49 10.01 -15.33
N LYS A 327 -31.33 11.14 -16.02
CA LYS A 327 -30.86 11.23 -17.38
C LYS A 327 -29.49 11.92 -17.38
N CYS A 328 -28.48 11.22 -17.85
CA CYS A 328 -27.08 11.62 -17.69
C CYS A 328 -26.38 11.64 -19.05
N GLU A 329 -25.36 12.49 -19.17
CA GLU A 329 -24.41 12.49 -20.26
C GLU A 329 -23.12 11.79 -19.84
N ALA A 330 -22.62 10.87 -20.67
CA ALA A 330 -21.40 10.11 -20.38
C ALA A 330 -20.15 11.01 -20.46
N THR A 331 -19.43 11.14 -19.36
CA THR A 331 -18.21 11.96 -19.28
C THR A 331 -16.94 11.14 -19.39
N ARG A 332 -16.91 9.92 -18.81
CA ARG A 332 -15.81 8.95 -18.89
C ARG A 332 -16.38 7.57 -19.18
N VAL A 333 -15.73 6.83 -20.08
CA VAL A 333 -16.19 5.51 -20.53
C VAL A 333 -15.05 4.50 -20.55
N GLY A 334 -15.35 3.21 -20.49
CA GLY A 334 -14.37 2.13 -20.61
C GLY A 334 -13.30 2.18 -19.51
N GLU A 335 -12.04 2.24 -19.91
CA GLU A 335 -10.89 2.24 -18.99
C GLU A 335 -10.73 3.55 -18.22
N ASP A 336 -11.32 4.64 -18.70
CA ASP A 336 -11.23 5.97 -18.10
C ASP A 336 -12.23 6.17 -16.94
N THR A 337 -13.19 5.24 -16.71
CA THR A 337 -14.12 5.34 -15.58
C THR A 337 -13.41 5.25 -14.25
N VAL A 338 -13.94 5.95 -13.23
CA VAL A 338 -13.40 5.92 -11.86
C VAL A 338 -13.27 4.49 -11.34
N LEU A 339 -14.27 3.63 -11.59
CA LEU A 339 -14.21 2.22 -11.21
C LEU A 339 -13.04 1.49 -11.89
N SER A 340 -12.86 1.68 -13.20
CA SER A 340 -11.76 1.05 -13.94
C SER A 340 -10.40 1.52 -13.44
N GLN A 341 -10.24 2.80 -13.13
CA GLN A 341 -9.01 3.34 -12.53
C GLN A 341 -8.74 2.75 -11.14
N ILE A 342 -9.77 2.58 -10.30
CA ILE A 342 -9.64 1.91 -8.99
C ILE A 342 -9.17 0.46 -9.17
N ILE A 343 -9.80 -0.30 -10.07
CA ILE A 343 -9.43 -1.68 -10.38
C ILE A 343 -7.98 -1.75 -10.85
N GLN A 344 -7.59 -0.84 -11.74
CA GLN A 344 -6.22 -0.76 -12.26
C GLN A 344 -5.21 -0.45 -11.14
N MET A 345 -5.46 0.54 -10.28
CA MET A 345 -4.59 0.88 -9.15
C MET A 345 -4.41 -0.31 -8.20
N VAL A 346 -5.48 -1.02 -7.85
CA VAL A 346 -5.39 -2.21 -6.98
C VAL A 346 -4.63 -3.35 -7.66
N SER A 347 -4.79 -3.52 -8.98
CA SER A 347 -4.06 -4.51 -9.77
C SER A 347 -2.57 -4.18 -9.85
N ASP A 348 -2.22 -2.90 -10.08
CA ASP A 348 -0.83 -2.43 -10.14
C ASP A 348 -0.14 -2.57 -8.78
N ALA A 349 -0.84 -2.23 -7.69
CA ALA A 349 -0.33 -2.45 -6.34
C ALA A 349 -0.03 -3.94 -6.07
N ALA A 350 -0.88 -4.85 -6.57
CA ALA A 350 -0.66 -6.29 -6.43
C ALA A 350 0.51 -6.81 -7.30
N ALA A 351 0.84 -6.12 -8.40
CA ALA A 351 1.94 -6.47 -9.30
C ALA A 351 3.30 -5.96 -8.79
N THR A 352 3.34 -4.95 -7.91
CA THR A 352 4.57 -4.39 -7.37
C THR A 352 5.07 -5.17 -6.15
N LYS A 353 6.37 -5.08 -5.86
CA LYS A 353 6.98 -5.70 -4.67
C LYS A 353 7.44 -4.67 -3.66
N ALA A 354 6.97 -4.83 -2.43
CA ALA A 354 7.45 -4.08 -1.29
C ALA A 354 8.93 -4.36 -0.98
N PRO A 355 9.69 -3.41 -0.44
CA PRO A 355 11.09 -3.60 -0.04
C PRO A 355 11.32 -4.82 0.86
N ILE A 356 10.44 -5.05 1.83
CA ILE A 356 10.51 -6.21 2.73
C ILE A 356 10.37 -7.55 1.99
N ALA A 357 9.56 -7.58 0.91
CA ALA A 357 9.44 -8.78 0.06
C ALA A 357 10.73 -9.07 -0.69
N LYS A 358 11.43 -8.04 -1.19
CA LYS A 358 12.73 -8.20 -1.87
C LYS A 358 13.78 -8.79 -0.92
N VAL A 359 13.78 -8.40 0.36
CA VAL A 359 14.66 -8.97 1.38
C VAL A 359 14.33 -10.45 1.63
N ALA A 360 13.06 -10.79 1.80
CA ALA A 360 12.60 -12.17 1.98
C ALA A 360 12.97 -13.07 0.79
N ASP A 361 12.83 -12.58 -0.43
CA ASP A 361 13.21 -13.29 -1.66
C ASP A 361 14.72 -13.54 -1.73
N LYS A 362 15.54 -12.56 -1.35
CA LYS A 362 17.01 -12.70 -1.29
C LYS A 362 17.43 -13.77 -0.28
N VAL A 363 16.81 -13.79 0.88
CA VAL A 363 17.05 -14.81 1.91
C VAL A 363 16.64 -16.19 1.39
N SER A 364 15.47 -16.32 0.76
CA SER A 364 15.02 -17.58 0.14
C SER A 364 16.01 -18.14 -0.89
N GLY A 365 16.64 -17.28 -1.68
CA GLY A 365 17.61 -17.66 -2.70
C GLY A 365 18.90 -18.27 -2.12
N ILE A 366 19.28 -17.88 -0.90
CA ILE A 366 20.46 -18.44 -0.19
C ILE A 366 20.06 -19.69 0.62
N PHE A 367 18.83 -19.71 1.13
CA PHE A 367 18.36 -20.73 2.06
C PHE A 367 18.34 -22.13 1.44
N VAL A 368 17.84 -22.28 0.21
CA VAL A 368 17.72 -23.61 -0.43
C VAL A 368 19.09 -24.28 -0.66
N PRO A 369 20.11 -23.61 -1.25
CA PRO A 369 21.46 -24.16 -1.31
C PRO A 369 22.04 -24.51 0.06
N ALA A 370 21.85 -23.66 1.06
CA ALA A 370 22.33 -23.93 2.42
C ALA A 370 21.71 -25.20 3.01
N VAL A 371 20.41 -25.39 2.83
CA VAL A 371 19.69 -26.60 3.29
C VAL A 371 20.22 -27.88 2.63
N ILE A 372 20.45 -27.82 1.30
CA ILE A 372 21.04 -28.97 0.58
C ILE A 372 22.42 -29.33 1.16
N THR A 373 23.23 -28.32 1.47
CA THR A 373 24.55 -28.51 2.11
C THR A 373 24.40 -29.10 3.52
N ILE A 374 23.48 -28.58 4.33
CA ILE A 374 23.22 -29.10 5.68
C ILE A 374 22.75 -30.56 5.62
N ALA A 375 21.88 -30.92 4.69
CA ALA A 375 21.43 -32.31 4.50
C ALA A 375 22.58 -33.23 4.12
N ALA A 376 23.44 -32.82 3.17
CA ALA A 376 24.64 -33.59 2.80
C ALA A 376 25.61 -33.78 3.97
N VAL A 377 25.89 -32.70 4.70
CA VAL A 377 26.74 -32.76 5.92
C VAL A 377 26.10 -33.68 6.96
N THR A 378 24.80 -33.61 7.19
CA THR A 378 24.09 -34.48 8.12
C THR A 378 24.26 -35.96 7.76
N ILE A 379 24.11 -36.30 6.48
CA ILE A 379 24.32 -37.67 6.00
C ILE A 379 25.78 -38.12 6.30
N ILE A 380 26.75 -37.30 5.93
CA ILE A 380 28.19 -37.62 6.12
C ILE A 380 28.49 -37.80 7.59
N VAL A 381 28.03 -36.91 8.45
CA VAL A 381 28.30 -36.99 9.93
C VAL A 381 27.75 -38.27 10.53
N TRP A 382 26.52 -38.68 10.17
CA TRP A 382 25.93 -39.90 10.71
C TRP A 382 26.59 -41.17 10.16
N LEU A 383 27.06 -41.18 8.91
CA LEU A 383 27.87 -42.26 8.36
C LEU A 383 29.23 -42.38 9.09
N LEU A 384 29.90 -41.25 9.35
CA LEU A 384 31.14 -41.22 10.12
C LEU A 384 30.92 -41.62 11.60
N ALA A 385 29.75 -41.39 12.13
CA ALA A 385 29.34 -41.86 13.46
C ALA A 385 28.99 -43.37 13.52
N GLY A 386 29.15 -44.09 12.39
CA GLY A 386 28.94 -45.56 12.32
C GLY A 386 27.48 -45.97 12.24
N GLN A 387 26.57 -45.10 11.89
CA GLN A 387 25.16 -45.40 11.68
C GLN A 387 24.91 -46.02 10.26
N SER A 388 23.80 -46.79 10.10
CA SER A 388 23.44 -47.35 8.80
C SER A 388 23.19 -46.27 7.75
N VAL A 389 23.37 -46.63 6.47
CA VAL A 389 23.09 -45.73 5.34
C VAL A 389 21.63 -45.29 5.36
N GLY A 390 20.71 -46.22 5.68
CA GLY A 390 19.27 -45.92 5.79
C GLY A 390 18.98 -44.87 6.87
N PHE A 391 19.61 -44.99 8.03
CA PHE A 391 19.47 -44.04 9.11
C PHE A 391 20.00 -42.64 8.71
N ALA A 392 21.20 -42.58 8.13
CA ALA A 392 21.83 -41.33 7.71
C ALA A 392 21.00 -40.63 6.63
N LEU A 393 20.51 -41.37 5.60
CA LEU A 393 19.63 -40.85 4.57
C LEU A 393 18.32 -40.36 5.14
N ALA A 394 17.67 -41.06 6.06
CA ALA A 394 16.44 -40.61 6.70
C ALA A 394 16.60 -39.25 7.38
N ARG A 395 17.76 -38.98 8.03
CA ARG A 395 18.05 -37.65 8.65
C ARG A 395 18.25 -36.58 7.58
N GLY A 396 19.02 -36.85 6.53
CA GLY A 396 19.20 -35.91 5.41
C GLY A 396 17.88 -35.60 4.70
N ILE A 397 17.05 -36.61 4.41
CA ILE A 397 15.73 -36.42 3.83
C ILE A 397 14.83 -35.59 4.74
N SER A 398 14.84 -35.87 6.06
CA SER A 398 14.09 -35.06 7.03
C SER A 398 14.49 -33.58 6.99
N VAL A 399 15.80 -33.28 6.89
CA VAL A 399 16.31 -31.91 6.75
C VAL A 399 15.80 -31.27 5.46
N LEU A 400 15.89 -31.96 4.31
CA LEU A 400 15.40 -31.42 3.03
C LEU A 400 13.91 -31.08 3.07
N VAL A 401 13.11 -31.94 3.65
CA VAL A 401 11.65 -31.82 3.66
C VAL A 401 11.16 -30.74 4.60
N ILE A 402 11.66 -30.70 5.86
CA ILE A 402 11.21 -29.70 6.84
C ILE A 402 11.60 -28.28 6.45
N SER A 403 12.67 -28.13 5.71
CA SER A 403 13.28 -26.85 5.40
C SER A 403 12.66 -26.15 4.16
N CYS A 404 11.47 -26.52 3.77
CA CYS A 404 10.83 -25.83 2.64
C CYS A 404 10.48 -24.36 3.00
N PRO A 405 10.94 -23.36 2.24
CA PRO A 405 10.65 -21.94 2.48
C PRO A 405 9.29 -21.50 1.92
N CYS A 406 8.29 -22.38 1.86
CA CYS A 406 6.97 -22.10 1.26
C CYS A 406 6.26 -20.93 1.94
N ALA A 407 6.22 -20.95 3.27
CA ALA A 407 5.60 -19.91 4.10
C ALA A 407 6.29 -18.55 3.92
N LEU A 408 7.61 -18.54 3.76
CA LEU A 408 8.40 -17.32 3.58
C LEU A 408 8.04 -16.58 2.29
N GLY A 409 7.84 -17.31 1.19
CA GLY A 409 7.47 -16.75 -0.11
C GLY A 409 6.06 -16.15 -0.14
N LEU A 410 5.17 -16.56 0.78
CA LEU A 410 3.78 -16.09 0.87
C LEU A 410 3.56 -15.02 1.94
N ALA A 411 4.44 -14.95 2.94
CA ALA A 411 4.29 -14.12 4.13
C ALA A 411 4.00 -12.65 3.81
N THR A 412 4.70 -12.07 2.84
CA THR A 412 4.56 -10.67 2.44
C THR A 412 3.47 -10.45 1.38
N PRO A 413 3.45 -11.16 0.23
CA PRO A 413 2.49 -10.85 -0.83
C PRO A 413 1.03 -11.02 -0.41
N VAL A 414 0.71 -12.05 0.39
CA VAL A 414 -0.67 -12.29 0.85
C VAL A 414 -1.13 -11.17 1.78
N ALA A 415 -0.29 -10.76 2.74
CA ALA A 415 -0.63 -9.69 3.67
C ALA A 415 -0.82 -8.34 2.95
N ILE A 416 0.04 -8.01 1.97
CA ILE A 416 -0.09 -6.80 1.15
C ILE A 416 -1.39 -6.81 0.36
N MET A 417 -1.73 -7.92 -0.28
CA MET A 417 -2.95 -8.01 -1.09
C MET A 417 -4.21 -7.88 -0.24
N VAL A 418 -4.24 -8.51 0.94
CA VAL A 418 -5.35 -8.32 1.90
C VAL A 418 -5.40 -6.89 2.40
N GLY A 419 -4.25 -6.27 2.72
CA GLY A 419 -4.14 -4.87 3.13
C GLY A 419 -4.66 -3.91 2.06
N ASN A 420 -4.23 -4.07 0.81
CA ASN A 420 -4.73 -3.27 -0.31
C ASN A 420 -6.24 -3.47 -0.54
N GLY A 421 -6.73 -4.71 -0.46
CA GLY A 421 -8.16 -5.01 -0.57
C GLY A 421 -8.99 -4.35 0.54
N MET A 422 -8.46 -4.32 1.76
CA MET A 422 -9.08 -3.61 2.89
C MET A 422 -9.04 -2.09 2.69
N GLY A 423 -7.94 -1.55 2.18
CA GLY A 423 -7.82 -0.14 1.80
C GLY A 423 -8.89 0.23 0.79
N ALA A 424 -8.97 -0.48 -0.32
CA ALA A 424 -9.93 -0.23 -1.40
C ALA A 424 -11.39 -0.25 -0.91
N LYS A 425 -11.76 -1.22 -0.05
CA LYS A 425 -13.10 -1.29 0.57
C LYS A 425 -13.44 -0.06 1.44
N ASN A 426 -12.44 0.63 1.96
CA ASN A 426 -12.61 1.82 2.80
C ASN A 426 -12.35 3.13 2.03
N GLY A 427 -12.18 3.07 0.71
CA GLY A 427 -11.88 4.23 -0.11
C GLY A 427 -10.43 4.73 0.00
N ILE A 428 -9.51 3.88 0.47
CA ILE A 428 -8.07 4.17 0.61
C ILE A 428 -7.33 3.34 -0.44
N LEU A 429 -6.80 3.97 -1.47
CA LEU A 429 -6.14 3.31 -2.59
C LEU A 429 -4.63 3.51 -2.54
N PHE A 430 -3.88 2.43 -2.38
CA PHE A 430 -2.42 2.42 -2.47
C PHE A 430 -2.02 2.07 -3.90
N LYS A 431 -1.26 2.92 -4.57
CA LYS A 431 -0.81 2.68 -5.95
C LYS A 431 0.21 1.56 -6.08
N THR A 432 1.00 1.34 -5.04
CA THR A 432 2.06 0.33 -5.02
C THR A 432 2.15 -0.39 -3.67
N ALA A 433 2.73 -1.59 -3.67
CA ALA A 433 3.08 -2.27 -2.42
C ALA A 433 4.12 -1.49 -1.60
N VAL A 434 4.94 -0.67 -2.26
CA VAL A 434 5.91 0.22 -1.61
C VAL A 434 5.18 1.30 -0.83
N SER A 435 4.16 1.94 -1.43
CA SER A 435 3.35 2.97 -0.79
C SER A 435 2.65 2.43 0.47
N LEU A 436 2.11 1.19 0.41
CA LEU A 436 1.53 0.54 1.58
C LEU A 436 2.57 0.27 2.67
N GLU A 437 3.81 -0.12 2.32
CA GLU A 437 4.87 -0.36 3.30
C GLU A 437 5.38 0.93 3.93
N GLU A 438 5.65 1.97 3.12
CA GLU A 438 6.29 3.20 3.58
C GLU A 438 5.33 4.08 4.39
N ALA A 439 4.02 4.09 4.08
CA ALA A 439 3.03 4.85 4.82
C ALA A 439 3.02 4.53 6.33
N GLY A 440 3.29 3.27 6.71
CA GLY A 440 3.36 2.87 8.12
C GLY A 440 4.57 3.40 8.88
N LYS A 441 5.59 3.87 8.16
CA LYS A 441 6.87 4.34 8.70
C LYS A 441 6.95 5.86 8.79
N ILE A 442 5.88 6.58 8.45
CA ILE A 442 5.82 8.04 8.46
C ILE A 442 5.95 8.57 9.89
N GLU A 443 6.76 9.62 10.05
CA GLU A 443 7.07 10.33 11.30
C GLU A 443 6.53 11.77 11.30
N ILE A 444 6.36 12.37 10.10
CA ILE A 444 5.87 13.73 9.90
C ILE A 444 4.77 13.70 8.85
N VAL A 445 3.64 14.34 9.12
CA VAL A 445 2.57 14.57 8.14
C VAL A 445 2.47 16.07 7.88
N ALA A 446 2.74 16.48 6.64
CA ALA A 446 2.55 17.82 6.16
C ALA A 446 1.18 17.92 5.48
N LEU A 447 0.33 18.79 5.96
CA LEU A 447 -1.03 18.99 5.47
C LEU A 447 -1.11 20.32 4.73
N ASP A 448 -1.62 20.31 3.49
CA ASP A 448 -2.08 21.57 2.91
C ASP A 448 -3.27 22.11 3.69
N LYS A 449 -3.49 23.42 3.66
CA LYS A 449 -4.66 24.03 4.32
C LYS A 449 -5.92 23.81 3.50
N THR A 450 -5.91 24.34 2.27
CA THR A 450 -7.10 24.51 1.43
C THR A 450 -7.57 23.17 0.84
N GLY A 451 -8.87 22.82 0.98
CA GLY A 451 -9.40 21.54 0.49
C GLY A 451 -8.97 20.33 1.31
N THR A 452 -7.90 20.43 2.12
CA THR A 452 -7.34 19.35 2.96
C THR A 452 -7.81 19.47 4.41
N ILE A 453 -7.33 20.48 5.16
CA ILE A 453 -7.80 20.78 6.53
C ILE A 453 -9.15 21.48 6.48
N THR A 454 -9.35 22.36 5.49
CA THR A 454 -10.57 23.13 5.26
C THR A 454 -11.37 22.55 4.12
N THR A 455 -12.62 23.03 3.96
CA THR A 455 -13.51 22.56 2.88
C THR A 455 -13.06 22.99 1.49
N GLY A 456 -12.22 24.04 1.40
CA GLY A 456 -11.78 24.65 0.13
C GLY A 456 -12.84 25.56 -0.50
N GLU A 457 -14.02 25.63 0.11
CA GLU A 457 -15.12 26.50 -0.30
C GLU A 457 -15.35 27.58 0.76
N PRO A 458 -15.11 28.87 0.44
CA PRO A 458 -15.42 29.96 1.36
C PRO A 458 -16.92 29.99 1.69
N LYS A 459 -17.25 30.22 2.98
CA LYS A 459 -18.63 30.36 3.47
C LYS A 459 -18.76 31.63 4.30
N VAL A 460 -19.95 32.22 4.30
CA VAL A 460 -20.27 33.32 5.25
C VAL A 460 -20.36 32.72 6.65
N THR A 461 -19.57 33.26 7.57
CA THR A 461 -19.50 32.79 8.96
C THR A 461 -20.10 33.74 9.94
N ASP A 462 -20.11 35.05 9.67
CA ASP A 462 -20.68 36.09 10.53
C ASP A 462 -21.26 37.22 9.68
N VAL A 463 -22.38 37.75 10.18
CA VAL A 463 -23.02 38.92 9.64
C VAL A 463 -23.18 39.93 10.77
N ILE A 464 -22.55 41.08 10.65
CA ILE A 464 -22.56 42.16 11.68
C ILE A 464 -23.18 43.41 11.10
N CYS A 465 -24.39 43.72 11.51
CA CYS A 465 -25.13 44.88 11.03
C CYS A 465 -24.72 46.16 11.78
N ASN A 466 -24.66 47.28 11.09
CA ASN A 466 -24.51 48.57 11.72
C ASN A 466 -25.84 49.03 12.38
N LYS A 467 -25.78 49.99 13.31
CA LYS A 467 -26.96 50.48 14.05
C LYS A 467 -28.04 50.97 13.10
N GLY A 468 -29.23 50.39 13.23
CA GLY A 468 -30.42 50.72 12.42
C GLY A 468 -30.48 50.06 11.02
N VAL A 469 -29.65 49.02 10.77
CA VAL A 469 -29.68 48.19 9.56
C VAL A 469 -30.09 46.78 9.97
N THR A 470 -31.03 46.19 9.20
CA THR A 470 -31.42 44.80 9.41
C THR A 470 -30.50 43.86 8.67
N GLU A 471 -30.36 42.66 9.17
CA GLU A 471 -29.57 41.62 8.50
C GLU A 471 -30.06 41.36 7.07
N LYS A 472 -31.39 41.28 6.91
CA LYS A 472 -32.02 41.10 5.60
C LYS A 472 -31.63 42.21 4.61
N GLU A 473 -31.60 43.47 5.05
CA GLU A 473 -31.20 44.60 4.23
C GLU A 473 -29.73 44.50 3.80
N LEU A 474 -28.85 44.23 4.75
CA LEU A 474 -27.40 44.06 4.47
C LEU A 474 -27.14 42.96 3.46
N ILE A 475 -27.76 41.79 3.66
CA ILE A 475 -27.59 40.63 2.78
C ILE A 475 -28.17 40.88 1.38
N SER A 476 -29.34 41.48 1.27
CA SER A 476 -29.96 41.80 -0.01
C SER A 476 -29.10 42.76 -0.85
N PHE A 477 -28.52 43.82 -0.26
CA PHE A 477 -27.61 44.71 -0.99
C PHE A 477 -26.28 44.04 -1.30
N ALA A 478 -25.74 43.21 -0.41
CA ALA A 478 -24.53 42.44 -0.66
C ALA A 478 -24.75 41.44 -1.82
N TYR A 479 -25.89 40.73 -1.86
CA TYR A 479 -26.28 39.85 -2.96
C TYR A 479 -26.33 40.59 -4.29
N ALA A 480 -27.04 41.74 -4.34
CA ALA A 480 -27.19 42.51 -5.54
C ALA A 480 -25.86 42.99 -6.13
N LEU A 481 -24.92 43.37 -5.25
CA LEU A 481 -23.58 43.83 -5.62
C LEU A 481 -22.69 42.66 -6.07
N GLU A 482 -22.69 41.52 -5.35
CA GLU A 482 -21.83 40.37 -5.61
C GLU A 482 -22.33 39.49 -6.78
N LYS A 483 -23.62 39.58 -7.17
CA LYS A 483 -24.21 38.76 -8.26
C LYS A 483 -23.48 38.90 -9.60
N LYS A 484 -22.85 40.04 -9.86
CA LYS A 484 -22.06 40.30 -11.06
C LYS A 484 -20.55 40.09 -10.88
N SER A 485 -20.11 39.63 -9.71
CA SER A 485 -18.71 39.41 -9.38
C SER A 485 -18.32 37.94 -9.63
N GLU A 486 -17.18 37.74 -10.26
CA GLU A 486 -16.58 36.39 -10.46
C GLU A 486 -15.65 35.96 -9.29
N HIS A 487 -15.54 36.81 -8.27
CA HIS A 487 -14.63 36.53 -7.16
C HIS A 487 -15.10 35.35 -6.31
N PRO A 488 -14.21 34.42 -5.83
CA PRO A 488 -14.62 33.29 -5.01
C PRO A 488 -15.42 33.64 -3.75
N LEU A 489 -15.12 34.80 -3.11
CA LEU A 489 -15.88 35.30 -1.97
C LEU A 489 -17.32 35.72 -2.32
N ALA A 490 -17.56 36.14 -3.56
CA ALA A 490 -18.90 36.47 -4.01
C ALA A 490 -19.83 35.25 -3.98
N LYS A 491 -19.33 34.09 -4.41
CA LYS A 491 -20.11 32.84 -4.37
C LYS A 491 -20.60 32.50 -2.96
N ALA A 492 -19.77 32.74 -1.93
CA ALA A 492 -20.16 32.53 -0.54
C ALA A 492 -21.30 33.43 -0.10
N VAL A 493 -21.24 34.72 -0.46
CA VAL A 493 -22.30 35.70 -0.16
C VAL A 493 -23.59 35.35 -0.90
N LEU A 494 -23.49 34.96 -2.16
CA LEU A 494 -24.65 34.55 -2.97
C LEU A 494 -25.35 33.31 -2.39
N ALA A 495 -24.58 32.27 -2.10
CA ALA A 495 -25.12 31.03 -1.51
C ALA A 495 -25.80 31.27 -0.16
N TYR A 496 -25.22 32.13 0.68
CA TYR A 496 -25.83 32.50 1.97
C TYR A 496 -27.12 33.27 1.78
N ALA A 497 -27.16 34.23 0.86
CA ALA A 497 -28.35 35.04 0.59
C ALA A 497 -29.49 34.21 -0.02
N GLU A 498 -29.19 33.29 -0.91
CA GLU A 498 -30.17 32.35 -1.50
C GLU A 498 -30.79 31.45 -0.43
N ALA A 499 -29.96 30.89 0.48
CA ALA A 499 -30.46 30.11 1.61
C ALA A 499 -31.35 30.91 2.57
N ALA A 500 -31.06 32.21 2.76
CA ALA A 500 -31.81 33.14 3.59
C ALA A 500 -33.09 33.67 2.90
N GLN A 501 -33.37 33.30 1.64
CA GLN A 501 -34.53 33.77 0.84
C GLN A 501 -34.69 35.30 0.87
N THR A 502 -33.61 36.03 0.62
CA THR A 502 -33.58 37.50 0.63
C THR A 502 -34.18 38.11 -0.62
N ASP A 503 -34.60 39.37 -0.53
CA ASP A 503 -35.12 40.11 -1.68
C ASP A 503 -34.01 40.37 -2.69
N ILE A 504 -34.27 40.09 -3.98
CA ILE A 504 -33.32 40.24 -5.06
C ILE A 504 -33.52 41.58 -5.74
N PHE A 505 -32.48 42.43 -5.77
CA PHE A 505 -32.45 43.69 -6.49
C PHE A 505 -31.53 43.64 -7.71
N GLU A 506 -31.82 44.37 -8.75
CA GLU A 506 -30.91 44.57 -9.89
C GLU A 506 -30.14 45.86 -9.73
N VAL A 507 -28.84 45.81 -9.99
CA VAL A 507 -27.95 46.98 -9.92
C VAL A 507 -27.43 47.34 -11.32
N ASN A 508 -27.22 48.63 -11.53
CA ASN A 508 -26.68 49.23 -12.73
C ASN A 508 -25.22 49.69 -12.52
N ASN A 509 -24.51 50.00 -13.58
CA ASN A 509 -23.18 50.61 -13.54
C ASN A 509 -22.18 49.86 -12.66
N PHE A 510 -22.25 48.50 -12.69
CA PHE A 510 -21.34 47.65 -11.88
C PHE A 510 -19.90 47.85 -12.34
N THR A 511 -19.01 48.06 -11.35
CA THR A 511 -17.57 48.21 -11.59
C THR A 511 -16.80 47.42 -10.50
N ALA A 512 -15.97 46.48 -10.95
CA ALA A 512 -15.02 45.80 -10.07
C ALA A 512 -13.72 46.63 -10.01
N LEU A 513 -13.23 46.84 -8.78
CA LEU A 513 -11.98 47.57 -8.48
C LEU A 513 -10.95 46.57 -7.95
N PRO A 514 -10.04 46.03 -8.81
CA PRO A 514 -9.11 45.00 -8.40
C PRO A 514 -8.32 45.38 -7.12
N GLY A 515 -8.29 44.45 -6.14
CA GLY A 515 -7.61 44.62 -4.87
C GLY A 515 -8.33 45.52 -3.84
N ASN A 516 -9.45 46.17 -4.20
CA ASN A 516 -10.19 47.07 -3.33
C ASN A 516 -11.60 46.57 -3.01
N GLY A 517 -12.43 46.39 -4.05
CA GLY A 517 -13.81 45.97 -3.88
C GLY A 517 -14.66 46.21 -5.12
N LEU A 518 -15.95 46.40 -4.93
CA LEU A 518 -16.97 46.51 -5.93
C LEU A 518 -17.80 47.76 -5.75
N THR A 519 -18.33 48.34 -6.84
CA THR A 519 -19.29 49.43 -6.80
C THR A 519 -20.41 49.23 -7.84
N ALA A 520 -21.62 49.61 -7.50
CA ALA A 520 -22.75 49.64 -8.43
C ALA A 520 -23.76 50.69 -8.00
N GLU A 521 -24.72 50.97 -8.87
CA GLU A 521 -25.81 51.94 -8.61
C GLU A 521 -27.14 51.20 -8.45
N TYR A 522 -27.91 51.56 -7.43
CA TYR A 522 -29.27 51.12 -7.17
C TYR A 522 -30.17 52.28 -6.86
N GLU A 523 -31.20 52.55 -7.67
CA GLU A 523 -32.22 53.62 -7.50
C GLU A 523 -31.66 55.04 -7.27
N ASN A 524 -30.56 55.49 -7.66
CA ASN A 524 -29.82 56.72 -7.41
C ASN A 524 -28.87 56.65 -6.20
N ALA A 525 -28.78 55.50 -5.52
CA ALA A 525 -27.80 55.30 -4.46
C ALA A 525 -26.60 54.53 -4.94
N VAL A 526 -25.38 54.82 -4.44
CA VAL A 526 -24.16 54.11 -4.77
C VAL A 526 -23.92 53.01 -3.73
N LEU A 527 -23.95 51.75 -4.19
CA LEU A 527 -23.56 50.64 -3.38
C LEU A 527 -22.05 50.38 -3.51
N SER A 528 -21.39 50.09 -2.40
CA SER A 528 -20.01 49.70 -2.42
C SER A 528 -19.75 48.50 -1.48
N GLY A 529 -18.93 47.55 -1.90
CA GLY A 529 -18.51 46.42 -1.08
C GLY A 529 -17.00 46.20 -1.22
N GLY A 530 -16.31 45.82 -0.13
CA GLY A 530 -14.88 45.56 -0.23
C GLY A 530 -14.14 45.57 1.10
N ASN A 531 -12.81 45.70 1.03
CA ASN A 531 -11.98 45.69 2.20
C ASN A 531 -12.05 47.02 3.01
N TYR A 532 -11.55 46.97 4.25
CA TYR A 532 -11.54 48.14 5.16
C TYR A 532 -10.88 49.39 4.52
N LYS A 533 -9.72 49.19 3.88
CA LYS A 533 -8.94 50.28 3.25
C LYS A 533 -9.75 51.02 2.19
N PHE A 534 -10.50 50.31 1.38
CA PHE A 534 -11.35 50.89 0.32
C PHE A 534 -12.56 51.60 0.94
N ILE A 535 -13.25 50.96 1.87
CA ILE A 535 -14.51 51.48 2.43
C ILE A 535 -14.23 52.71 3.33
N SER A 536 -13.11 52.75 4.07
CA SER A 536 -12.74 53.89 4.91
C SER A 536 -12.43 55.16 4.12
N THR A 537 -12.21 55.10 2.79
CA THR A 537 -12.09 56.26 1.92
C THR A 537 -13.44 56.84 1.51
N ARG A 538 -14.54 56.10 1.67
CA ARG A 538 -15.88 56.47 1.25
C ARG A 538 -16.80 56.81 2.38
N THR A 539 -16.68 56.15 3.52
CA THR A 539 -17.53 56.37 4.67
C THR A 539 -16.75 56.25 5.99
N ALA A 540 -17.25 56.95 7.01
CA ALA A 540 -16.67 56.81 8.34
C ALA A 540 -17.07 55.46 8.95
N VAL A 541 -16.07 54.64 9.28
CA VAL A 541 -16.28 53.35 9.98
C VAL A 541 -16.13 53.61 11.47
N SER A 542 -17.16 53.30 12.27
CA SER A 542 -17.11 53.44 13.71
C SER A 542 -16.04 52.57 14.35
N GLN A 543 -15.50 53.04 15.49
CA GLN A 543 -14.47 52.31 16.25
C GLN A 543 -14.97 50.89 16.61
N GLU A 544 -16.25 50.75 16.98
CA GLU A 544 -16.87 49.48 17.29
C GLU A 544 -16.78 48.47 16.12
N MET A 545 -17.12 48.94 14.89
CA MET A 545 -17.06 48.10 13.67
C MET A 545 -15.63 47.81 13.27
N GLN A 546 -14.71 48.71 13.51
CA GLN A 546 -13.29 48.48 13.28
C GLN A 546 -12.72 47.40 14.24
N GLU A 547 -13.07 47.47 15.53
CA GLU A 547 -12.69 46.46 16.50
C GLU A 547 -13.27 45.08 16.19
N GLN A 548 -14.55 45.02 15.74
CA GLN A 548 -15.18 43.76 15.30
C GLN A 548 -14.48 43.21 14.07
N SER A 549 -14.21 44.03 13.06
CA SER A 549 -13.44 43.58 11.89
C SER A 549 -12.06 43.01 12.25
N GLN A 550 -11.39 43.66 13.21
CA GLN A 550 -10.10 43.23 13.70
C GLN A 550 -10.16 41.87 14.44
N LYS A 551 -11.23 41.65 15.22
CA LYS A 551 -11.49 40.37 15.88
C LYS A 551 -11.72 39.26 14.85
N LEU A 552 -12.55 39.52 13.83
CA LEU A 552 -12.82 38.57 12.74
C LEU A 552 -11.53 38.24 11.98
N ALA A 553 -10.73 39.25 11.62
CA ALA A 553 -9.45 39.02 10.94
C ALA A 553 -8.45 38.26 11.85
N ASN A 554 -8.43 38.50 13.18
CA ASN A 554 -7.63 37.71 14.12
C ASN A 554 -8.09 36.24 14.21
N ALA A 555 -9.37 35.97 13.93
CA ALA A 555 -9.92 34.63 13.88
C ALA A 555 -9.72 33.94 12.52
N GLY A 556 -8.95 34.53 11.59
CA GLY A 556 -8.66 33.99 10.28
C GLY A 556 -9.77 34.20 9.24
N LYS A 557 -10.74 35.07 9.52
CA LYS A 557 -11.86 35.39 8.63
C LYS A 557 -11.57 36.65 7.82
N THR A 558 -12.17 36.72 6.61
CA THR A 558 -12.07 37.90 5.73
C THR A 558 -13.30 38.77 5.89
N PRO A 559 -13.20 39.92 6.58
CA PRO A 559 -14.31 40.85 6.73
C PRO A 559 -14.49 41.68 5.45
N LEU A 560 -15.68 41.61 4.86
CA LEU A 560 -16.15 42.43 3.73
C LEU A 560 -17.09 43.50 4.27
N PHE A 561 -16.83 44.77 3.99
CA PHE A 561 -17.64 45.91 4.37
C PHE A 561 -18.59 46.29 3.25
N PHE A 562 -19.84 46.59 3.55
CA PHE A 562 -20.84 47.03 2.60
C PHE A 562 -21.42 48.39 2.98
N THR A 563 -21.58 49.26 2.00
CA THR A 563 -22.11 50.61 2.18
C THR A 563 -23.19 50.93 1.16
N LYS A 564 -24.11 51.81 1.53
CA LYS A 564 -25.06 52.46 0.64
C LYS A 564 -24.85 53.97 0.81
N ASP A 565 -24.42 54.62 -0.27
CA ASP A 565 -23.92 55.98 -0.26
C ASP A 565 -22.82 56.18 0.82
N ASP A 566 -22.95 57.17 1.71
CA ASP A 566 -22.01 57.43 2.82
C ASP A 566 -22.36 56.66 4.10
N LYS A 567 -23.32 55.72 4.04
CA LYS A 567 -23.77 54.95 5.22
C LYS A 567 -23.21 53.56 5.18
N LEU A 568 -22.45 53.15 6.22
CA LEU A 568 -22.04 51.77 6.43
C LEU A 568 -23.27 50.91 6.78
N LEU A 569 -23.50 49.84 6.02
CA LEU A 569 -24.55 48.87 6.28
C LEU A 569 -24.08 47.80 7.29
N GLY A 570 -22.87 47.29 7.14
CA GLY A 570 -22.32 46.26 8.01
C GLY A 570 -21.10 45.56 7.45
N ILE A 571 -20.77 44.47 8.10
CA ILE A 571 -19.66 43.57 7.75
C ILE A 571 -20.23 42.15 7.52
N ILE A 572 -19.82 41.50 6.43
CA ILE A 572 -20.03 40.10 6.19
C ILE A 572 -18.65 39.42 6.24
N ALA A 573 -18.45 38.49 7.16
CA ALA A 573 -17.18 37.75 7.24
C ALA A 573 -17.29 36.45 6.48
N VAL A 574 -16.31 36.20 5.63
CA VAL A 574 -16.20 34.97 4.83
C VAL A 574 -14.90 34.26 5.22
N ALA A 575 -14.97 32.96 5.42
CA ALA A 575 -13.83 32.13 5.70
C ALA A 575 -13.94 30.74 5.04
N ASP A 576 -12.79 30.15 4.76
CA ASP A 576 -12.69 28.75 4.42
C ASP A 576 -12.77 27.93 5.72
N VAL A 577 -13.84 27.16 5.89
CA VAL A 577 -14.20 26.51 7.15
C VAL A 577 -13.42 25.20 7.32
N ILE A 578 -12.90 24.97 8.53
CA ILE A 578 -12.25 23.70 8.89
C ILE A 578 -13.28 22.56 8.80
N LYS A 579 -12.89 21.44 8.17
CA LYS A 579 -13.73 20.22 8.14
C LYS A 579 -13.95 19.70 9.55
N GLU A 580 -15.13 19.16 9.83
CA GLU A 580 -15.51 18.69 11.16
C GLU A 580 -14.58 17.58 11.71
N ASP A 581 -14.06 16.75 10.81
CA ASP A 581 -13.18 15.63 11.17
C ASP A 581 -11.70 16.02 11.32
N SER A 582 -11.28 17.23 10.86
CA SER A 582 -9.87 17.63 10.83
C SER A 582 -9.20 17.70 12.22
N PRO A 583 -9.82 18.29 13.26
CA PRO A 583 -9.18 18.33 14.58
C PRO A 583 -9.00 16.93 15.18
N GLU A 584 -9.97 16.04 14.99
CA GLU A 584 -9.87 14.66 15.45
C GLU A 584 -8.81 13.87 14.68
N ALA A 585 -8.73 14.05 13.37
CA ALA A 585 -7.71 13.42 12.54
C ALA A 585 -6.28 13.84 12.95
N VAL A 586 -6.07 15.14 13.20
CA VAL A 586 -4.79 15.67 13.70
C VAL A 586 -4.45 15.03 15.06
N ARG A 587 -5.41 14.99 15.99
CA ARG A 587 -5.21 14.35 17.31
C ARG A 587 -4.85 12.86 17.19
N GLN A 588 -5.49 12.13 16.25
CA GLN A 588 -5.17 10.72 16.01
C GLN A 588 -3.74 10.54 15.48
N LEU A 589 -3.29 11.39 14.56
CA LEU A 589 -1.91 11.37 14.06
C LEU A 589 -0.90 11.62 15.19
N GLN A 590 -1.15 12.63 16.04
CA GLN A 590 -0.33 12.95 17.21
C GLN A 590 -0.30 11.77 18.21
N ASN A 591 -1.43 11.10 18.44
CA ASN A 591 -1.52 9.90 19.28
C ASN A 591 -0.71 8.73 18.71
N MET A 592 -0.56 8.65 17.40
CA MET A 592 0.34 7.68 16.74
C MET A 592 1.82 8.06 16.87
N GLY A 593 2.16 9.21 17.46
CA GLY A 593 3.52 9.74 17.56
C GLY A 593 4.03 10.42 16.30
N ILE A 594 3.13 10.95 15.47
CA ILE A 594 3.42 11.64 14.22
C ILE A 594 3.32 13.14 14.47
N ARG A 595 4.34 13.90 14.03
CA ARG A 595 4.34 15.37 14.04
C ARG A 595 3.49 15.87 12.88
N VAL A 596 2.54 16.76 13.15
CA VAL A 596 1.63 17.32 12.15
C VAL A 596 1.98 18.76 11.85
N VAL A 597 2.28 19.07 10.60
CA VAL A 597 2.70 20.38 10.11
C VAL A 597 1.70 20.89 9.09
N MET A 598 1.17 22.09 9.26
CA MET A 598 0.30 22.73 8.27
C MET A 598 1.13 23.63 7.35
N LEU A 599 0.92 23.49 6.03
CA LEU A 599 1.49 24.36 5.00
C LEU A 599 0.40 25.23 4.38
N THR A 600 0.66 26.52 4.19
CA THR A 600 -0.30 27.42 3.54
C THR A 600 0.39 28.65 2.93
N GLY A 601 -0.20 29.16 1.83
CA GLY A 601 0.15 30.44 1.25
C GLY A 601 -0.46 31.65 1.97
N ASP A 602 -1.30 31.43 2.99
CA ASP A 602 -1.86 32.50 3.79
C ASP A 602 -0.79 33.21 4.63
N ASN A 603 -1.10 34.46 4.99
CA ASN A 603 -0.27 35.18 5.93
C ASN A 603 -0.21 34.48 7.30
N GLU A 604 0.88 34.71 8.02
CA GLU A 604 1.20 34.07 9.29
C GLU A 604 0.07 34.16 10.34
N ARG A 605 -0.66 35.26 10.37
CA ARG A 605 -1.75 35.52 11.33
C ARG A 605 -2.94 34.57 11.09
N THR A 606 -3.43 34.53 9.85
CA THR A 606 -4.53 33.65 9.45
C THR A 606 -4.13 32.17 9.60
N ALA A 607 -2.92 31.85 9.17
CA ALA A 607 -2.37 30.50 9.26
C ALA A 607 -2.30 30.02 10.72
N LYS A 608 -1.80 30.82 11.65
CA LYS A 608 -1.75 30.48 13.08
C LYS A 608 -3.14 30.29 13.70
N ALA A 609 -4.11 31.11 13.31
CA ALA A 609 -5.48 30.98 13.79
C ALA A 609 -6.10 29.64 13.38
N ILE A 610 -5.97 29.26 12.11
CA ILE A 610 -6.49 27.98 11.57
C ILE A 610 -5.71 26.80 12.15
N GLY A 611 -4.38 26.89 12.24
CA GLY A 611 -3.54 25.84 12.82
C GLY A 611 -3.86 25.56 14.28
N ALA A 612 -4.14 26.60 15.08
CA ALA A 612 -4.58 26.44 16.46
C ALA A 612 -5.95 25.76 16.58
N GLN A 613 -6.91 26.09 15.69
CA GLN A 613 -8.22 25.45 15.64
C GLN A 613 -8.12 23.98 15.21
N ALA A 614 -7.26 23.67 14.23
CA ALA A 614 -7.02 22.30 13.78
C ALA A 614 -6.17 21.49 14.78
N GLY A 615 -5.40 22.16 15.67
CA GLY A 615 -4.55 21.53 16.69
C GLY A 615 -3.23 20.98 16.15
N VAL A 616 -2.70 21.52 15.04
CA VAL A 616 -1.41 21.09 14.46
C VAL A 616 -0.23 21.49 15.33
N ASP A 617 0.89 20.73 15.23
CA ASP A 617 2.10 20.99 16.04
C ASP A 617 2.90 22.19 15.52
N GLU A 618 2.88 22.43 14.20
CA GLU A 618 3.62 23.51 13.56
C GLU A 618 2.85 24.07 12.36
N VAL A 619 3.02 25.38 12.14
CA VAL A 619 2.43 26.09 10.99
C VAL A 619 3.54 26.78 10.22
N ILE A 620 3.58 26.53 8.90
CA ILE A 620 4.48 27.20 7.97
C ILE A 620 3.62 28.02 7.00
N ALA A 621 3.63 29.33 7.21
CA ALA A 621 2.84 30.29 6.47
C ALA A 621 3.63 30.91 5.30
N ASP A 622 2.96 31.73 4.48
CA ASP A 622 3.53 32.48 3.35
C ASP A 622 4.30 31.60 2.34
N VAL A 623 3.89 30.31 2.18
CA VAL A 623 4.52 29.37 1.27
C VAL A 623 3.87 29.46 -0.10
N LEU A 624 4.59 30.00 -1.07
CA LEU A 624 4.16 29.98 -2.47
C LEU A 624 4.03 28.54 -3.01
N PRO A 625 3.22 28.28 -4.03
CA PRO A 625 3.07 26.94 -4.61
C PRO A 625 4.41 26.28 -4.96
N ASP A 626 5.33 27.01 -5.61
CA ASP A 626 6.66 26.53 -5.98
C ASP A 626 7.61 26.36 -4.77
N GLY A 627 7.24 26.89 -3.60
CA GLY A 627 8.03 26.76 -2.35
C GLY A 627 7.69 25.53 -1.52
N LYS A 628 6.52 24.90 -1.75
CA LYS A 628 6.06 23.76 -0.95
C LYS A 628 7.02 22.56 -1.02
N ASP A 629 7.58 22.27 -2.20
CA ASP A 629 8.53 21.18 -2.40
C ASP A 629 9.82 21.39 -1.59
N SER A 630 10.29 22.63 -1.50
CA SER A 630 11.48 23.01 -0.71
C SER A 630 11.25 22.81 0.79
N VAL A 631 10.05 23.14 1.28
CA VAL A 631 9.65 22.86 2.66
C VAL A 631 9.63 21.38 2.95
N ILE A 632 9.03 20.55 2.06
CA ILE A 632 9.04 19.10 2.19
C ILE A 632 10.48 18.56 2.21
N SER A 633 11.36 19.06 1.32
CA SER A 633 12.78 18.68 1.30
C SER A 633 13.50 18.98 2.62
N ARG A 634 13.14 20.09 3.29
CA ARG A 634 13.67 20.46 4.61
C ARG A 634 13.14 19.48 5.68
N LEU A 635 11.83 19.23 5.71
CA LEU A 635 11.21 18.34 6.69
C LEU A 635 11.74 16.88 6.58
N LYS A 636 12.12 16.42 5.38
CA LYS A 636 12.72 15.09 5.16
C LYS A 636 14.08 14.91 5.86
N ARG A 637 14.75 15.98 6.29
CA ARG A 637 15.97 15.88 7.09
C ARG A 637 15.67 15.48 8.54
N ASP A 638 14.48 15.82 9.02
CA ASP A 638 14.02 15.56 10.39
C ASP A 638 13.40 14.14 10.51
N GLY A 639 12.84 13.58 9.43
CA GLY A 639 12.19 12.28 9.45
C GLY A 639 11.50 11.94 8.12
N ARG A 640 10.77 10.83 8.09
CA ARG A 640 9.98 10.44 6.91
C ARG A 640 8.71 11.26 6.84
N VAL A 641 8.48 11.90 5.70
CA VAL A 641 7.40 12.87 5.49
C VAL A 641 6.33 12.30 4.57
N ALA A 642 5.06 12.38 5.01
CA ALA A 642 3.92 12.31 4.10
C ALA A 642 3.42 13.73 3.81
N MET A 643 3.15 14.04 2.54
CA MET A 643 2.44 15.26 2.13
C MET A 643 1.00 14.91 1.78
N VAL A 644 0.05 15.68 2.30
CA VAL A 644 -1.39 15.54 1.99
C VAL A 644 -1.87 16.81 1.31
N GLY A 645 -2.49 16.67 0.14
CA GLY A 645 -3.02 17.78 -0.64
C GLY A 645 -4.15 17.32 -1.57
N ASP A 646 -4.89 18.27 -2.15
CA ASP A 646 -6.04 18.03 -3.01
C ASP A 646 -5.89 18.55 -4.45
N GLY A 647 -4.90 19.42 -4.68
CA GLY A 647 -4.82 20.23 -5.88
C GLY A 647 -3.59 20.03 -6.76
N ILE A 648 -3.67 20.63 -7.95
CA ILE A 648 -2.58 20.69 -8.94
C ILE A 648 -1.35 21.38 -8.34
N ASN A 649 -1.55 22.36 -7.47
CA ASN A 649 -0.48 23.14 -6.82
C ASN A 649 0.36 22.31 -5.86
N ASP A 650 -0.16 21.18 -5.40
CA ASP A 650 0.53 20.30 -4.45
C ASP A 650 1.32 19.17 -5.13
N ALA A 651 1.12 18.93 -6.43
CA ALA A 651 1.74 17.82 -7.16
C ALA A 651 3.27 17.76 -7.02
N PRO A 652 4.03 18.87 -7.09
CA PRO A 652 5.48 18.83 -6.84
C PRO A 652 5.83 18.41 -5.41
N ALA A 653 5.07 18.88 -4.41
CA ALA A 653 5.28 18.55 -3.00
C ALA A 653 4.88 17.10 -2.69
N LEU A 654 3.77 16.60 -3.29
CA LEU A 654 3.33 15.20 -3.20
C LEU A 654 4.41 14.25 -3.73
N THR A 655 4.96 14.56 -4.91
CA THR A 655 6.04 13.76 -5.52
C THR A 655 7.34 13.84 -4.72
N ARG A 656 7.63 14.96 -4.08
CA ARG A 656 8.87 15.17 -3.30
C ARG A 656 8.84 14.43 -1.96
N ALA A 657 7.68 14.24 -1.35
CA ALA A 657 7.52 13.55 -0.08
C ALA A 657 7.99 12.09 -0.14
N ASP A 658 8.13 11.43 1.00
CA ASP A 658 8.35 9.97 1.03
C ASP A 658 7.07 9.22 0.68
N ILE A 659 5.92 9.83 0.99
CA ILE A 659 4.57 9.39 0.59
C ILE A 659 3.74 10.63 0.24
N GLY A 660 3.24 10.70 -0.99
CA GLY A 660 2.22 11.66 -1.41
C GLY A 660 0.82 11.07 -1.18
N ILE A 661 -0.08 11.84 -0.57
CA ILE A 661 -1.48 11.44 -0.31
C ILE A 661 -2.40 12.48 -0.94
N ALA A 662 -3.15 12.08 -1.97
CA ALA A 662 -4.21 12.89 -2.54
C ALA A 662 -5.51 12.67 -1.77
N ILE A 663 -6.19 13.76 -1.37
CA ILE A 663 -7.45 13.73 -0.62
C ILE A 663 -8.63 14.15 -1.50
N GLY A 664 -9.75 13.40 -1.42
CA GLY A 664 -10.92 13.59 -2.27
C GLY A 664 -10.71 13.05 -3.68
N ALA A 665 -11.78 13.08 -4.50
CA ALA A 665 -11.69 12.78 -5.93
C ALA A 665 -10.99 13.96 -6.68
N GLY A 666 -9.78 14.31 -6.19
CA GLY A 666 -9.00 15.44 -6.65
C GLY A 666 -8.75 15.48 -8.15
N THR A 667 -8.04 16.48 -8.62
CA THR A 667 -7.67 16.59 -10.04
C THR A 667 -6.85 15.36 -10.48
N ASP A 668 -7.01 14.93 -11.72
CA ASP A 668 -6.27 13.79 -12.29
C ASP A 668 -4.74 13.95 -12.06
N ILE A 669 -4.23 15.18 -12.06
CA ILE A 669 -2.81 15.51 -11.81
C ILE A 669 -2.40 15.20 -10.36
N ALA A 670 -3.24 15.54 -9.37
CA ALA A 670 -2.93 15.22 -7.95
C ALA A 670 -3.01 13.70 -7.73
N ILE A 671 -3.99 13.03 -8.35
CA ILE A 671 -4.07 11.58 -8.34
C ILE A 671 -2.81 10.98 -8.93
N ASP A 672 -2.31 11.45 -10.07
CA ASP A 672 -1.11 10.92 -10.71
C ASP A 672 0.16 11.12 -9.89
N ALA A 673 0.29 12.25 -9.21
CA ALA A 673 1.45 12.60 -8.39
C ALA A 673 1.51 11.87 -7.03
N ALA A 674 0.36 11.40 -6.51
CA ALA A 674 0.27 10.79 -5.19
C ALA A 674 0.59 9.29 -5.20
N ASP A 675 1.06 8.77 -4.07
CA ASP A 675 1.25 7.34 -3.77
C ASP A 675 -0.01 6.68 -3.22
N ILE A 676 -0.83 7.45 -2.51
CA ILE A 676 -2.07 7.04 -1.89
C ILE A 676 -3.17 8.00 -2.32
N VAL A 677 -4.31 7.45 -2.73
CA VAL A 677 -5.49 8.24 -3.10
C VAL A 677 -6.61 7.93 -2.10
N LEU A 678 -7.11 8.96 -1.44
CA LEU A 678 -8.26 8.89 -0.56
C LEU A 678 -9.50 9.33 -1.34
N MET A 679 -10.42 8.41 -1.58
CA MET A 679 -11.61 8.65 -2.39
C MET A 679 -12.58 9.65 -1.76
N LYS A 680 -12.52 9.78 -0.44
CA LYS A 680 -13.32 10.70 0.35
C LYS A 680 -12.53 11.96 0.65
N SER A 681 -13.24 13.10 0.72
CA SER A 681 -12.64 14.36 1.15
C SER A 681 -12.60 14.48 2.68
N ARG A 682 -12.16 13.41 3.39
CA ARG A 682 -12.07 13.35 4.85
C ARG A 682 -10.63 13.23 5.31
N LEU A 683 -10.22 14.13 6.20
CA LEU A 683 -8.87 14.09 6.76
C LEU A 683 -8.66 12.84 7.66
N SER A 684 -9.72 12.31 8.27
CA SER A 684 -9.71 11.10 9.09
C SER A 684 -9.26 9.84 8.34
N ASP A 685 -9.30 9.82 7.01
CA ASP A 685 -8.80 8.71 6.20
C ASP A 685 -7.25 8.68 6.14
N VAL A 686 -6.56 9.79 6.44
CA VAL A 686 -5.09 9.84 6.53
C VAL A 686 -4.58 8.98 7.70
N PRO A 687 -5.00 9.19 8.97
CA PRO A 687 -4.63 8.28 10.05
C PRO A 687 -5.12 6.85 9.81
N ALA A 688 -6.26 6.64 9.14
CA ALA A 688 -6.75 5.30 8.80
C ALA A 688 -5.81 4.58 7.82
N ALA A 689 -5.29 5.26 6.79
CA ALA A 689 -4.31 4.73 5.84
C ALA A 689 -3.01 4.31 6.55
N ILE A 690 -2.48 5.17 7.41
CA ILE A 690 -1.26 4.88 8.18
C ILE A 690 -1.49 3.70 9.15
N ARG A 691 -2.66 3.64 9.78
CA ARG A 691 -3.05 2.55 10.70
C ARG A 691 -3.13 1.21 9.97
N LEU A 692 -3.76 1.18 8.80
CA LEU A 692 -3.85 -0.02 7.95
C LEU A 692 -2.46 -0.49 7.51
N SER A 693 -1.61 0.44 7.08
CA SER A 693 -0.21 0.14 6.73
C SER A 693 0.54 -0.48 7.91
N ARG A 694 0.48 0.12 9.10
CA ARG A 694 1.11 -0.41 10.34
C ARG A 694 0.60 -1.79 10.70
N ALA A 695 -0.71 -2.03 10.56
CA ALA A 695 -1.31 -3.34 10.81
C ALA A 695 -0.81 -4.39 9.82
N THR A 696 -0.73 -4.03 8.54
CA THR A 696 -0.21 -4.90 7.48
C THR A 696 1.27 -5.23 7.71
N LEU A 697 2.10 -4.23 8.02
CA LEU A 697 3.51 -4.44 8.36
C LEU A 697 3.70 -5.36 9.57
N ARG A 698 2.91 -5.17 10.62
CA ARG A 698 2.95 -6.06 11.80
C ARG A 698 2.61 -7.49 11.41
N ASN A 699 1.58 -7.68 10.61
CA ASN A 699 1.17 -8.99 10.11
C ASN A 699 2.29 -9.65 9.28
N ILE A 700 2.97 -8.89 8.42
CA ILE A 700 4.12 -9.37 7.66
C ILE A 700 5.26 -9.81 8.60
N HIS A 701 5.60 -9.01 9.60
CA HIS A 701 6.64 -9.37 10.57
C HIS A 701 6.28 -10.62 11.38
N GLU A 702 5.03 -10.77 11.81
CA GLU A 702 4.53 -11.97 12.48
C GLU A 702 4.66 -13.19 11.57
N ASN A 703 4.25 -13.08 10.31
CA ASN A 703 4.36 -14.15 9.33
C ASN A 703 5.81 -14.56 9.06
N LEU A 704 6.71 -13.59 8.88
CA LEU A 704 8.13 -13.84 8.68
C LEU A 704 8.76 -14.47 9.93
N PHE A 705 8.45 -13.99 11.13
CA PHE A 705 8.94 -14.56 12.38
C PHE A 705 8.57 -16.05 12.48
N TRP A 706 7.30 -16.41 12.28
CA TRP A 706 6.86 -17.80 12.34
C TRP A 706 7.46 -18.66 11.22
N ALA A 707 7.60 -18.11 10.01
CA ALA A 707 8.22 -18.81 8.89
C ALA A 707 9.69 -19.18 9.12
N PHE A 708 10.43 -18.39 9.92
CA PHE A 708 11.80 -18.70 10.30
C PHE A 708 11.89 -19.55 11.55
N PHE A 709 11.07 -19.25 12.56
CA PHE A 709 11.17 -19.84 13.89
C PHE A 709 11.03 -21.37 13.86
N TYR A 710 10.05 -21.90 13.10
CA TYR A 710 9.88 -23.35 13.02
C TYR A 710 11.05 -24.04 12.30
N ASN A 711 11.69 -23.39 11.33
CA ASN A 711 12.88 -23.92 10.66
C ASN A 711 14.11 -23.94 11.57
N ILE A 712 14.29 -22.91 12.40
CA ILE A 712 15.42 -22.84 13.37
C ILE A 712 15.34 -24.01 14.36
N ILE A 713 14.15 -24.39 14.80
CA ILE A 713 13.94 -25.53 15.70
C ILE A 713 13.92 -26.85 14.92
N GLY A 714 13.25 -26.88 13.79
CA GLY A 714 12.99 -28.09 13.02
C GLY A 714 14.22 -28.68 12.34
N ILE A 715 15.11 -27.85 11.79
CA ILE A 715 16.32 -28.33 11.10
C ILE A 715 17.26 -29.11 12.03
N PRO A 716 17.65 -28.61 13.23
CA PRO A 716 18.45 -29.39 14.16
C PRO A 716 17.78 -30.68 14.63
N LEU A 717 16.45 -30.64 14.85
CA LEU A 717 15.68 -31.83 15.22
C LEU A 717 15.68 -32.87 14.10
N ALA A 718 15.47 -32.43 12.85
CA ALA A 718 15.50 -33.30 11.67
C ALA A 718 16.90 -33.88 11.41
N ALA A 719 17.95 -33.07 11.58
CA ALA A 719 19.34 -33.51 11.51
C ALA A 719 19.74 -34.52 12.60
N GLY A 720 18.91 -34.63 13.64
CA GLY A 720 19.14 -35.59 14.72
C GLY A 720 20.12 -35.11 15.79
N VAL A 721 20.36 -33.81 15.94
CA VAL A 721 21.27 -33.23 16.94
C VAL A 721 20.90 -33.69 18.37
N TRP A 722 19.61 -33.89 18.64
CA TRP A 722 19.10 -34.28 19.95
C TRP A 722 19.02 -35.79 20.19
N ILE A 723 19.36 -36.63 19.18
CA ILE A 723 19.32 -38.09 19.29
C ILE A 723 20.31 -38.60 20.36
N PRO A 724 21.57 -38.12 20.43
CA PRO A 724 22.53 -38.60 21.46
C PRO A 724 22.12 -38.22 22.90
N PHE A 725 21.33 -37.13 23.08
CA PHE A 725 20.96 -36.64 24.41
C PHE A 725 19.61 -37.14 24.88
N PHE A 726 18.59 -37.17 23.98
CA PHE A 726 17.22 -37.46 24.35
C PHE A 726 16.59 -38.61 23.53
N GLY A 727 17.29 -39.17 22.55
CA GLY A 727 16.75 -40.19 21.67
C GLY A 727 15.68 -39.71 20.70
N TRP A 728 15.45 -38.38 20.61
CA TRP A 728 14.39 -37.81 19.77
C TRP A 728 14.70 -37.96 18.28
N LYS A 729 13.87 -38.73 17.59
CA LYS A 729 13.98 -38.96 16.15
C LYS A 729 12.78 -38.33 15.43
N LEU A 730 13.03 -37.42 14.48
CA LEU A 730 11.97 -36.89 13.61
C LEU A 730 11.82 -37.78 12.38
N ASN A 731 10.58 -38.26 12.13
CA ASN A 731 10.26 -38.94 10.89
C ASN A 731 10.03 -37.88 9.78
N PRO A 732 10.53 -38.07 8.54
CA PRO A 732 10.33 -37.17 7.41
C PRO A 732 8.86 -36.77 7.16
N MET A 733 7.91 -37.68 7.43
CA MET A 733 6.47 -37.42 7.30
C MET A 733 5.96 -36.28 8.19
N PHE A 734 6.41 -36.24 9.45
CA PHE A 734 6.05 -35.14 10.38
C PHE A 734 6.66 -33.83 9.93
N GLY A 735 7.85 -33.83 9.34
CA GLY A 735 8.45 -32.66 8.71
C GLY A 735 7.57 -32.09 7.57
N ALA A 736 7.06 -32.95 6.69
CA ALA A 736 6.18 -32.55 5.60
C ALA A 736 4.82 -32.01 6.09
N ALA A 737 4.26 -32.62 7.14
CA ALA A 737 3.02 -32.14 7.78
C ALA A 737 3.21 -30.76 8.42
N ALA A 738 4.29 -30.57 9.18
CA ALA A 738 4.62 -29.29 9.83
C ALA A 738 4.80 -28.16 8.81
N MET A 739 5.47 -28.45 7.69
CA MET A 739 5.65 -27.52 6.58
C MET A 739 4.32 -27.08 5.97
N SER A 740 3.41 -28.01 5.70
CA SER A 740 2.09 -27.73 5.13
C SER A 740 1.25 -26.88 6.07
N LEU A 741 1.29 -27.18 7.37
CA LEU A 741 0.61 -26.41 8.42
C LEU A 741 1.17 -25.00 8.56
N SER A 742 2.48 -24.79 8.42
CA SER A 742 3.12 -23.48 8.46
C SER A 742 2.57 -22.53 7.38
N SER A 743 2.46 -23.01 6.13
CA SER A 743 1.89 -22.22 5.04
C SER A 743 0.43 -21.85 5.30
N PHE A 744 -0.36 -22.79 5.84
CA PHE A 744 -1.75 -22.53 6.23
C PHE A 744 -1.84 -21.45 7.33
N CYS A 745 -1.01 -21.51 8.35
CA CYS A 745 -0.97 -20.54 9.46
C CYS A 745 -0.64 -19.13 8.95
N VAL A 746 0.35 -18.98 8.07
CA VAL A 746 0.74 -17.69 7.48
C VAL A 746 -0.43 -17.05 6.72
N VAL A 747 -1.11 -17.83 5.88
CA VAL A 747 -2.26 -17.30 5.11
C VAL A 747 -3.43 -16.96 6.02
N THR A 748 -3.75 -17.82 7.00
CA THR A 748 -4.83 -17.56 7.96
C THR A 748 -4.53 -16.30 8.78
N ASN A 749 -3.28 -16.08 9.20
CA ASN A 749 -2.86 -14.85 9.88
C ASN A 749 -3.03 -13.61 8.98
N ALA A 750 -2.67 -13.71 7.70
CA ALA A 750 -2.87 -12.61 6.76
C ALA A 750 -4.37 -12.30 6.54
N LEU A 751 -5.22 -13.31 6.41
CA LEU A 751 -6.68 -13.13 6.29
C LEU A 751 -7.31 -12.50 7.54
N ARG A 752 -6.67 -12.58 8.72
CA ARG A 752 -7.11 -11.88 9.94
C ARG A 752 -7.18 -10.36 9.74
N LEU A 753 -6.42 -9.78 8.80
CA LEU A 753 -6.51 -8.37 8.45
C LEU A 753 -7.91 -7.97 7.94
N ASN A 754 -8.70 -8.89 7.38
CA ASN A 754 -10.07 -8.61 6.98
C ASN A 754 -11.02 -8.27 8.16
N LEU A 755 -10.61 -8.61 9.38
CA LEU A 755 -11.34 -8.30 10.62
C LEU A 755 -10.84 -7.00 11.27
N PHE A 756 -9.88 -6.31 10.63
CA PHE A 756 -9.30 -5.10 11.17
C PHE A 756 -10.17 -3.87 10.85
N SER A 757 -10.52 -3.09 11.88
CA SER A 757 -11.24 -1.82 11.70
C SER A 757 -10.22 -0.69 11.49
N VAL A 758 -10.21 -0.10 10.31
CA VAL A 758 -9.24 0.94 9.93
C VAL A 758 -9.48 2.28 10.64
N HIS A 759 -10.71 2.56 11.06
CA HIS A 759 -11.09 3.81 11.73
C HIS A 759 -11.06 3.72 13.26
N ASN A 760 -10.81 2.53 13.85
CA ASN A 760 -10.72 2.38 15.31
C ASN A 760 -9.33 2.82 15.82
N ALA A 761 -9.28 3.96 16.51
CA ALA A 761 -8.07 4.56 17.05
C ALA A 761 -7.64 4.01 18.44
N GLU A 762 -8.47 3.20 19.14
CA GLU A 762 -8.20 2.75 20.52
C GLU A 762 -6.89 1.95 20.67
N LYS A 763 -6.46 1.29 19.60
CA LYS A 763 -5.27 0.42 19.60
C LYS A 763 -4.03 1.08 18.99
N ASP A 764 -4.06 2.38 18.73
CA ASP A 764 -2.93 3.09 18.15
C ASP A 764 -1.72 3.06 19.09
N LYS A 765 -0.54 2.75 18.57
CA LYS A 765 0.71 2.74 19.31
C LYS A 765 1.62 3.82 18.76
N LYS A 766 2.18 4.63 19.66
CA LYS A 766 3.24 5.59 19.31
C LYS A 766 4.44 4.84 18.72
N ILE A 767 4.97 5.29 17.59
CA ILE A 767 6.28 4.86 17.14
C ILE A 767 7.28 5.41 18.15
N LYS A 768 8.13 4.55 18.72
CA LYS A 768 9.31 5.02 19.41
C LYS A 768 10.24 5.57 18.33
N SER A 769 10.28 6.88 18.15
CA SER A 769 11.28 7.53 17.32
C SER A 769 12.66 7.02 17.78
N LYS A 770 13.45 6.49 16.85
CA LYS A 770 14.81 6.04 17.12
C LYS A 770 15.79 7.20 17.31
N LYS A 771 15.38 8.42 16.95
CA LYS A 771 16.04 9.66 17.30
C LYS A 771 15.25 10.30 18.45
N LYS A 772 15.82 10.30 19.65
CA LYS A 772 15.64 11.47 20.52
C LYS A 772 15.74 12.68 19.60
N VAL A 773 14.77 13.58 19.68
CA VAL A 773 15.05 14.98 19.39
C VAL A 773 16.29 15.28 20.24
N GLU A 774 17.47 15.23 19.63
CA GLU A 774 18.58 16.00 20.17
C GLU A 774 18.00 17.39 20.17
N ASP A 775 17.88 17.95 21.35
CA ASP A 775 17.62 19.38 21.54
C ASP A 775 18.38 20.09 20.43
N LYS A 776 17.68 20.90 19.64
CA LYS A 776 18.29 21.68 18.57
C LYS A 776 19.47 22.37 19.20
N LYS A 777 20.67 21.81 19.07
CA LYS A 777 21.90 22.49 19.40
C LYS A 777 21.88 23.70 18.48
N MET A 778 21.61 24.88 19.03
CA MET A 778 21.82 26.08 18.27
C MET A 778 23.33 26.17 18.09
N GLU A 779 23.81 25.85 16.88
CA GLU A 779 25.22 25.98 16.53
C GLU A 779 25.39 27.28 15.73
N LYS A 780 26.35 28.08 16.12
CA LYS A 780 26.80 29.27 15.38
C LYS A 780 28.25 29.10 14.98
N THR A 781 28.56 29.45 13.75
CA THR A 781 29.92 29.36 13.22
C THR A 781 30.48 30.79 13.09
N LEU A 782 31.56 31.06 13.80
CA LEU A 782 32.30 32.30 13.69
C LEU A 782 33.50 32.11 12.77
N THR A 783 33.72 33.04 11.84
CA THR A 783 34.96 33.12 11.07
C THR A 783 35.89 34.14 11.74
N ILE A 784 37.09 33.71 12.13
CA ILE A 784 38.02 34.48 12.97
C ILE A 784 39.36 34.62 12.24
N GLU A 785 39.84 35.87 12.16
CA GLU A 785 41.14 36.19 11.57
C GLU A 785 42.16 36.45 12.68
N GLY A 786 43.40 35.99 12.48
CA GLY A 786 44.53 36.22 13.39
C GLY A 786 44.92 35.03 14.26
N MET A 787 44.24 33.91 14.20
CA MET A 787 44.66 32.67 14.89
C MET A 787 45.80 31.98 14.13
N MET A 788 46.97 31.79 14.75
CA MET A 788 48.14 31.23 14.08
C MET A 788 48.61 29.86 14.65
N CYS A 789 48.07 29.41 15.77
CA CYS A 789 48.53 28.16 16.41
C CYS A 789 47.50 27.61 17.41
N GLY A 790 47.72 26.36 17.91
CA GLY A 790 46.86 25.73 18.88
C GLY A 790 46.69 26.45 20.23
N HIS A 791 47.62 27.35 20.59
CA HIS A 791 47.42 28.23 21.78
C HIS A 791 46.36 29.31 21.55
N CYS A 792 46.25 29.79 20.28
CA CYS A 792 45.20 30.74 19.88
C CYS A 792 43.83 30.05 19.95
N GLU A 793 43.72 28.79 19.46
CA GLU A 793 42.49 28.02 19.59
C GLU A 793 42.01 27.85 21.04
N ALA A 794 42.94 27.45 21.93
CA ALA A 794 42.64 27.28 23.34
C ALA A 794 42.17 28.56 24.03
N ARG A 795 42.70 29.72 23.61
CA ARG A 795 42.33 31.06 24.12
C ARG A 795 40.93 31.48 23.67
N VAL A 796 40.64 31.34 22.37
CA VAL A 796 39.34 31.64 21.80
C VAL A 796 38.28 30.69 22.34
N LYS A 797 38.59 29.38 22.43
CA LYS A 797 37.72 28.37 23.02
C LYS A 797 37.32 28.72 24.43
N LYS A 798 38.31 29.07 25.28
CA LYS A 798 38.09 29.43 26.68
C LYS A 798 37.26 30.70 26.83
N ALA A 799 37.42 31.69 25.94
CA ALA A 799 36.66 32.91 25.95
C ALA A 799 35.19 32.69 25.55
N LEU A 800 34.93 31.86 24.56
CA LEU A 800 33.59 31.48 24.13
C LEU A 800 32.85 30.59 25.15
N GLU A 801 33.56 29.62 25.76
CA GLU A 801 33.01 28.76 26.81
C GLU A 801 32.85 29.45 28.17
N ALA A 802 33.36 30.66 28.32
CA ALA A 802 33.13 31.50 29.52
C ALA A 802 31.75 32.18 29.50
N LEU A 803 31.06 32.20 28.35
CA LEU A 803 29.69 32.69 28.25
C LEU A 803 28.71 31.62 28.80
N PRO A 804 27.82 31.97 29.72
CA PRO A 804 26.94 31.00 30.40
C PRO A 804 25.95 30.31 29.43
N GLU A 805 25.72 30.87 28.27
CA GLU A 805 24.83 30.31 27.23
C GLU A 805 25.55 29.38 26.25
N VAL A 806 26.88 29.29 26.33
CA VAL A 806 27.69 28.42 25.46
C VAL A 806 27.99 27.11 26.15
N LYS A 807 27.56 26.03 25.54
CA LYS A 807 27.79 24.65 26.02
C LYS A 807 29.18 24.13 25.67
N GLU A 808 29.60 24.34 24.43
CA GLU A 808 30.86 23.86 23.90
C GLU A 808 31.29 24.72 22.71
N ALA A 809 32.59 24.96 22.58
CA ALA A 809 33.17 25.64 21.40
C ALA A 809 34.27 24.77 20.79
N VAL A 810 34.19 24.49 19.48
CA VAL A 810 35.22 23.80 18.69
C VAL A 810 35.89 24.84 17.81
N VAL A 811 37.16 25.17 18.09
CA VAL A 811 37.94 26.20 17.41
C VAL A 811 39.03 25.52 16.56
N SER A 812 39.23 26.02 15.32
CA SER A 812 40.28 25.56 14.42
C SER A 812 41.05 26.77 13.86
N HIS A 813 42.33 26.86 14.13
CA HIS A 813 43.21 27.89 13.55
C HIS A 813 43.53 27.62 12.07
N GLU A 814 43.59 26.34 11.65
CA GLU A 814 43.78 25.96 10.26
C GLU A 814 42.61 26.37 9.36
N ALA A 815 41.40 26.23 9.86
CA ALA A 815 40.17 26.63 9.15
C ALA A 815 39.78 28.10 9.38
N GLY A 816 40.38 28.77 10.38
CA GLY A 816 40.00 30.13 10.76
C GLY A 816 38.56 30.22 11.33
N THR A 817 38.05 29.16 11.97
CA THR A 817 36.65 29.08 12.39
C THR A 817 36.49 28.62 13.82
N ALA A 818 35.42 29.08 14.47
CA ALA A 818 34.94 28.54 15.74
C ALA A 818 33.46 28.15 15.62
N VAL A 819 33.15 26.87 15.85
CA VAL A 819 31.77 26.36 15.92
C VAL A 819 31.36 26.32 17.38
N VAL A 820 30.31 27.11 17.72
CA VAL A 820 29.83 27.28 19.08
C VAL A 820 28.47 26.59 19.21
N THR A 821 28.36 25.62 20.10
CA THR A 821 27.09 24.99 20.51
C THR A 821 26.50 25.73 21.67
N LEU A 822 25.26 26.23 21.53
CA LEU A 822 24.58 27.07 22.53
C LEU A 822 23.54 26.27 23.32
N GLU A 823 23.41 26.59 24.64
CA GLU A 823 22.30 26.10 25.47
C GLU A 823 21.07 27.03 25.43
N SER A 824 21.29 28.30 25.15
CA SER A 824 20.25 29.32 24.97
C SER A 824 20.67 30.38 23.93
N ALA A 825 19.71 31.20 23.47
CA ALA A 825 19.98 32.19 22.41
C ALA A 825 20.97 33.26 22.90
N VAL A 826 22.09 33.44 22.19
CA VAL A 826 23.10 34.45 22.39
C VAL A 826 23.13 35.40 21.19
N SER A 827 23.29 36.71 21.42
CA SER A 827 23.42 37.67 20.34
C SER A 827 24.77 37.52 19.64
N ASP A 828 24.79 37.83 18.33
CA ASP A 828 26.04 37.75 17.52
C ASP A 828 27.10 38.72 18.04
N GLU A 829 26.66 39.86 18.59
CA GLU A 829 27.53 40.89 19.22
C GLU A 829 28.24 40.32 20.44
N ALA A 830 27.57 39.57 21.30
CA ALA A 830 28.18 38.99 22.52
C ALA A 830 29.25 37.95 22.20
N LEU A 831 29.00 37.09 21.18
CA LEU A 831 29.98 36.10 20.71
C LEU A 831 31.20 36.79 20.06
N LYS A 832 30.96 37.86 19.30
CA LYS A 832 31.98 38.67 18.67
C LYS A 832 32.87 39.38 19.71
N GLU A 833 32.24 40.02 20.70
CA GLU A 833 32.93 40.77 21.78
C GLU A 833 33.81 39.83 22.64
N ALA A 834 33.34 38.60 22.92
CA ALA A 834 34.12 37.60 23.65
C ALA A 834 35.40 37.16 22.90
N VAL A 835 35.38 37.09 21.58
CA VAL A 835 36.54 36.75 20.76
C VAL A 835 37.46 37.94 20.55
N GLU A 836 36.89 39.13 20.29
CA GLU A 836 37.65 40.36 20.05
C GLU A 836 38.35 40.87 21.33
N ALA A 837 37.82 40.57 22.52
CA ALA A 837 38.50 40.79 23.80
C ALA A 837 39.79 39.98 23.99
N GLN A 838 40.06 39.02 23.13
CA GLN A 838 41.29 38.20 23.09
C GLN A 838 42.28 38.64 21.97
N ASP A 839 42.09 39.82 21.39
CA ASP A 839 42.87 40.39 20.30
C ASP A 839 42.77 39.64 18.96
N TYR A 840 41.67 38.96 18.70
CA TYR A 840 41.33 38.32 17.41
C TYR A 840 40.14 39.07 16.76
N LYS A 841 40.07 39.05 15.44
CA LYS A 841 39.05 39.72 14.66
C LYS A 841 38.00 38.74 14.14
N VAL A 842 36.72 38.97 14.46
CA VAL A 842 35.61 38.17 13.89
C VAL A 842 35.13 38.81 12.58
N ILE A 843 35.18 38.02 11.48
CA ILE A 843 34.78 38.48 10.15
C ILE A 843 33.27 38.29 9.96
N SER A 844 32.73 37.15 10.37
CA SER A 844 31.29 36.81 10.24
C SER A 844 30.85 35.85 11.31
N VAL A 845 29.57 35.93 11.71
CA VAL A 845 28.85 34.95 12.54
C VAL A 845 27.70 34.43 11.70
N GLN A 846 27.59 33.09 11.53
CA GLN A 846 26.57 32.44 10.77
C GLN A 846 25.80 31.43 11.62
#